data_cc1089fed739a6c0f968e2ca5018f9c6
#
_entry.id   cc1089fed739a6c0f968e2ca5018f9c6
#
_cell.length_a   1.000
_cell.length_b   1.000
_cell.length_c   1.000
_cell.angle_alpha   90.00
_cell.angle_beta   90.00
_cell.angle_gamma   90.00
#
_symmetry.space_group_name_H-M   'P 1'
#
loop_
_entity.id
_entity.type
_entity.pdbx_description
1 polymer ?
#
loop_
_entity_poly.entity_id
_entity_poly.type
_entity_poly.pdbx_seq_one_letter_code
_entity_poly.pdbx_strand_id
1 'polypeptide(L)'
;LYCSDQGKQGIYRITLGNSLKIEKVPAPISGGHGLLWAFDSLYVCVNGGGVGGHGSGLYRLTDSNNDDQLDKVQPLRGIQGGGEHGPHAVVLSPDGKSLFVLGGNHTKPPKPELSAVVPNYGEDQLLPRMTDARGHARGIRAPGGWIAQTDPEGTKWKFYSTGFRNQYDVAFNSDGEMFTFDSDMEWDSGTPWYRPTRIYHCTSGSEFGWRTGTGKFPAWYPDVLPPTLDIGPGCPTGVMSGQGANFPADYQHAIYAFDWTYGTIYAIHLVPQGSSYTAVKEEFVTGIPLNVTDGVIGKDGNMYFAVGGRGTQSALYRVSYKGRASTERRFADNKFNRGSRMLRKQLEKYHGVQVAGAVDKIWPHLGNKDRFIRYAARVALEHQPVSDWAAKALGEKDLQTALSALLALSRQGNASQQDALLLALQKFSSVAMSEAQQLEGLRIMSLSFIRMGKPGAATADDVIKAISPLYPAKTDALNRELVALLVYLGSPEVAAKTVPLLSQEAIGLEEIEFDDNLLKRSGGYGKSFLNQKANNPQRQQIHYAYALKNVANGWTPELRKEYFKWFAKSRNFQGGASFGGFIENFRKESLAQISDQKERAEMDALSKKPVRLVPEGYEAARKIEIGVLRGMKFDKEVLEAKAGERIAIVLTNNDPDGLMHNLAVIKPGTRQEVIEATLKLGPKAIEKNFVPDIPAILGSTPQVAPGRRFTLYLTAPAQAGDYPYVCTYPGHGQLMFGTLKVK
;
A
#
# COMPACT_ATOMS: atom_id res chain seq x y z
N LEU A 1 36.45 13.04 3.98
CA LEU A 1 35.10 12.61 4.35
C LEU A 1 34.66 13.33 5.61
N TYR A 2 33.35 13.60 5.73
CA TYR A 2 32.74 14.09 6.96
C TYR A 2 31.80 13.02 7.52
N CYS A 3 31.85 12.81 8.84
CA CYS A 3 30.99 11.88 9.56
C CYS A 3 30.36 12.61 10.77
N SER A 4 29.07 12.43 10.98
CA SER A 4 28.35 12.99 12.13
C SER A 4 28.11 11.91 13.16
N ASP A 5 28.38 12.25 14.43
CA ASP A 5 27.80 11.53 15.56
C ASP A 5 26.37 12.03 15.78
N GLN A 6 25.41 11.14 15.81
CA GLN A 6 23.99 11.47 16.04
C GLN A 6 23.70 11.93 17.48
N GLY A 7 24.65 11.72 18.40
CA GLY A 7 24.57 12.16 19.78
C GLY A 7 25.13 13.57 19.99
N LYS A 8 26.03 13.70 20.94
CA LYS A 8 26.59 14.99 21.37
C LYS A 8 28.06 15.23 20.97
N GLN A 9 28.68 14.28 20.25
CA GLN A 9 30.11 14.35 19.93
C GLN A 9 30.41 15.34 18.79
N GLY A 10 29.48 15.60 17.90
CA GLY A 10 29.63 16.55 16.80
C GLY A 10 29.99 15.92 15.47
N ILE A 11 30.70 16.69 14.62
CA ILE A 11 31.11 16.27 13.28
C ILE A 11 32.62 16.04 13.25
N TYR A 12 33.04 15.03 12.51
CA TYR A 12 34.45 14.68 12.32
C TYR A 12 34.82 14.73 10.83
N ARG A 13 36.01 15.28 10.55
CA ARG A 13 36.67 15.23 9.26
C ARG A 13 37.65 14.05 9.24
N ILE A 14 37.55 13.19 8.23
CA ILE A 14 38.41 12.04 8.03
C ILE A 14 39.18 12.26 6.74
N THR A 15 40.48 12.52 6.85
CA THR A 15 41.39 12.67 5.72
C THR A 15 42.01 11.32 5.39
N LEU A 16 41.79 10.87 4.14
CA LEU A 16 42.32 9.62 3.60
C LEU A 16 43.68 9.89 2.95
N GLY A 17 44.70 9.18 3.39
CA GLY A 17 46.06 9.30 2.87
C GLY A 17 46.90 8.08 3.26
N ASN A 18 48.24 8.22 3.24
CA ASN A 18 49.17 7.17 3.70
C ASN A 18 48.95 6.82 5.19
N SER A 19 48.48 7.79 5.96
CA SER A 19 47.98 7.61 7.33
C SER A 19 46.59 8.25 7.42
N LEU A 20 45.71 7.61 8.19
CA LEU A 20 44.37 8.11 8.47
C LEU A 20 44.47 9.25 9.49
N LYS A 21 43.91 10.42 9.17
CA LYS A 21 43.79 11.54 10.12
C LYS A 21 42.32 11.79 10.43
N ILE A 22 41.94 11.78 11.71
CA ILE A 22 40.58 12.04 12.19
C ILE A 22 40.61 13.30 13.04
N GLU A 23 39.84 14.30 12.66
CA GLU A 23 39.82 15.60 13.34
C GLU A 23 38.37 15.97 13.67
N LYS A 24 38.13 16.48 14.84
CA LYS A 24 36.84 17.04 15.19
C LYS A 24 36.69 18.42 14.55
N VAL A 25 35.54 18.64 13.88
CA VAL A 25 35.18 19.96 13.33
C VAL A 25 34.93 20.92 14.50
N PRO A 26 35.59 22.11 14.52
CA PRO A 26 35.46 23.07 15.62
C PRO A 26 34.06 23.66 15.79
N ALA A 27 33.28 23.76 14.71
CA ALA A 27 31.92 24.29 14.74
C ALA A 27 31.07 23.63 15.83
N PRO A 28 30.40 24.38 16.73
CA PRO A 28 29.67 23.86 17.88
C PRO A 28 28.29 23.30 17.45
N ILE A 29 28.26 22.25 16.64
CA ILE A 29 27.04 21.60 16.11
C ILE A 29 27.12 20.10 16.28
N SER A 30 25.99 19.48 16.60
CA SER A 30 25.83 18.00 16.60
C SER A 30 24.41 17.61 16.23
N GLY A 31 24.12 16.29 16.17
CA GLY A 31 22.81 15.78 15.76
C GLY A 31 22.58 15.90 14.26
N GLY A 32 23.63 16.00 13.46
CA GLY A 32 23.54 15.98 12.01
C GLY A 32 23.13 14.59 11.51
N HIS A 33 22.01 14.51 10.80
CA HIS A 33 21.53 13.31 10.12
C HIS A 33 21.93 13.30 8.64
N GLY A 34 21.98 14.47 7.99
CA GLY A 34 22.42 14.62 6.61
C GLY A 34 23.58 15.60 6.52
N LEU A 35 24.61 15.24 5.75
CA LEU A 35 25.80 16.05 5.50
C LEU A 35 25.99 16.21 3.99
N LEU A 36 26.22 17.45 3.53
CA LEU A 36 26.51 17.73 2.13
C LEU A 36 27.58 18.79 2.00
N TRP A 37 28.67 18.48 1.31
CA TRP A 37 29.64 19.48 0.87
C TRP A 37 29.21 20.09 -0.47
N ALA A 38 28.84 21.34 -0.48
CA ALA A 38 28.48 22.10 -1.67
C ALA A 38 28.69 23.60 -1.44
N PHE A 39 28.88 24.38 -2.50
CA PHE A 39 29.04 25.85 -2.43
C PHE A 39 30.10 26.28 -1.40
N ASP A 40 31.25 25.59 -1.40
CA ASP A 40 32.39 25.80 -0.48
C ASP A 40 32.00 25.80 1.01
N SER A 41 31.00 25.00 1.35
CA SER A 41 30.42 24.91 2.69
C SER A 41 29.96 23.50 3.00
N LEU A 42 29.90 23.17 4.29
CA LEU A 42 29.24 21.93 4.75
C LEU A 42 27.83 22.25 5.20
N TYR A 43 26.84 21.73 4.47
CA TYR A 43 25.44 21.77 4.88
C TYR A 43 25.14 20.62 5.82
N VAL A 44 24.38 20.92 6.89
CA VAL A 44 24.02 19.96 7.93
C VAL A 44 22.51 20.00 8.15
N CYS A 45 21.85 18.87 7.95
CA CYS A 45 20.46 18.69 8.37
C CYS A 45 20.46 18.13 9.79
N VAL A 46 20.06 18.94 10.77
CA VAL A 46 20.04 18.58 12.20
C VAL A 46 18.69 18.03 12.59
N ASN A 47 18.67 16.92 13.33
CA ASN A 47 17.48 16.32 13.91
C ASN A 47 17.58 16.27 15.44
N GLY A 48 16.84 17.13 16.12
CA GLY A 48 16.84 17.26 17.57
C GLY A 48 17.84 18.28 18.10
N GLY A 49 17.85 18.49 19.40
CA GLY A 49 18.78 19.40 20.07
C GLY A 49 20.10 18.73 20.34
N GLY A 50 21.19 19.35 19.90
CA GLY A 50 22.57 18.92 20.15
C GLY A 50 23.42 19.96 20.87
N VAL A 51 24.74 19.79 20.81
CA VAL A 51 25.73 20.78 21.28
C VAL A 51 25.51 22.09 20.51
N GLY A 52 25.70 23.23 21.18
CA GLY A 52 25.49 24.55 20.60
C GLY A 52 24.06 25.07 20.66
N GLY A 53 23.10 24.30 21.22
CA GLY A 53 21.69 24.74 21.35
C GLY A 53 20.90 24.77 20.02
N HIS A 54 21.44 24.17 18.96
CA HIS A 54 20.80 24.15 17.65
C HIS A 54 19.64 23.16 17.63
N GLY A 55 18.44 23.64 17.32
CA GLY A 55 17.25 22.81 17.11
C GLY A 55 17.25 22.10 15.76
N SER A 56 16.18 21.33 15.48
CA SER A 56 16.00 20.71 14.16
C SER A 56 15.96 21.75 13.05
N GLY A 57 16.70 21.51 11.96
CA GLY A 57 16.78 22.48 10.86
C GLY A 57 17.92 22.23 9.88
N LEU A 58 18.00 23.12 8.90
CA LEU A 58 19.09 23.19 7.93
C LEU A 58 20.09 24.25 8.36
N TYR A 59 21.37 23.87 8.38
CA TYR A 59 22.49 24.73 8.78
C TYR A 59 23.58 24.70 7.72
N ARG A 60 24.42 25.77 7.67
CA ARG A 60 25.61 25.87 6.83
C ARG A 60 26.82 26.14 7.71
N LEU A 61 27.90 25.39 7.53
CA LEU A 61 29.14 25.53 8.18
C LEU A 61 30.19 26.09 7.22
N THR A 62 30.91 27.11 7.64
CA THR A 62 31.97 27.76 6.84
C THR A 62 33.24 27.90 7.65
N ASP A 63 34.36 27.99 6.95
CA ASP A 63 35.65 28.44 7.47
C ASP A 63 35.64 29.97 7.43
N SER A 64 35.68 30.63 8.65
CA SER A 64 35.54 32.07 8.72
C SER A 64 36.88 32.82 8.64
N ASN A 65 38.00 32.10 8.80
CA ASN A 65 39.35 32.69 8.90
C ASN A 65 40.35 32.11 7.88
N ASN A 66 39.90 31.19 7.00
CA ASN A 66 40.67 30.47 5.96
C ASN A 66 41.83 29.63 6.53
N ASP A 67 41.61 28.96 7.67
CA ASP A 67 42.59 28.03 8.28
C ASP A 67 42.29 26.53 7.98
N ASP A 68 41.39 26.26 7.03
CA ASP A 68 40.89 24.93 6.65
C ASP A 68 40.10 24.21 7.76
N GLN A 69 39.54 24.98 8.70
CA GLN A 69 38.64 24.49 9.74
C GLN A 69 37.27 25.14 9.64
N LEU A 70 36.21 24.32 9.70
CA LEU A 70 34.85 24.84 9.74
C LEU A 70 34.52 25.26 11.18
N ASP A 71 34.48 26.54 11.44
CA ASP A 71 34.33 27.13 12.78
C ASP A 71 33.01 27.90 12.95
N LYS A 72 32.39 28.37 11.86
CA LYS A 72 31.17 29.16 11.88
C LYS A 72 29.93 28.37 11.52
N VAL A 73 28.89 28.47 12.35
CA VAL A 73 27.57 27.87 12.11
C VAL A 73 26.58 28.96 11.73
N GLN A 74 25.95 28.82 10.58
CA GLN A 74 24.88 29.70 10.11
C GLN A 74 23.58 28.91 10.03
N PRO A 75 22.51 29.22 10.81
CA PRO A 75 21.19 28.66 10.63
C PRO A 75 20.56 29.21 9.34
N LEU A 76 20.08 28.30 8.47
CA LEU A 76 19.37 28.66 7.24
C LEU A 76 17.86 28.56 7.42
N ARG A 77 17.37 27.44 8.00
CA ARG A 77 15.95 27.24 8.25
C ARG A 77 15.71 26.34 9.45
N GLY A 78 14.93 26.81 10.42
CA GLY A 78 14.37 25.96 11.47
C GLY A 78 13.26 25.07 10.90
N ILE A 79 13.26 23.78 11.27
CA ILE A 79 12.28 22.79 10.82
C ILE A 79 11.63 22.17 12.04
N GLN A 80 10.30 22.26 12.14
CA GLN A 80 9.57 21.71 13.28
C GLN A 80 9.41 20.20 13.15
N GLY A 81 10.21 19.44 13.91
CA GLY A 81 10.21 17.98 13.92
C GLY A 81 11.32 17.44 14.81
N GLY A 82 11.38 16.11 14.96
CA GLY A 82 12.42 15.43 15.74
C GLY A 82 12.14 13.94 15.93
N GLY A 83 13.07 13.27 16.60
CA GLY A 83 13.00 11.82 16.83
C GLY A 83 13.27 10.99 15.58
N GLU A 84 12.82 9.74 15.58
CA GLU A 84 13.11 8.80 14.48
C GLU A 84 12.60 9.27 13.10
N HIS A 85 11.58 10.12 13.06
CA HIS A 85 10.97 10.62 11.83
C HIS A 85 11.11 12.15 11.70
N GLY A 86 12.22 12.69 12.19
CA GLY A 86 12.59 14.09 12.11
C GLY A 86 13.10 14.52 10.73
N PRO A 87 13.77 15.70 10.63
CA PRO A 87 14.53 16.05 9.45
C PRO A 87 15.71 15.11 9.26
N HIS A 88 16.03 14.76 8.01
CA HIS A 88 17.04 13.75 7.70
C HIS A 88 18.13 14.28 6.75
N ALA A 89 17.97 14.11 5.44
CA ALA A 89 19.02 14.40 4.47
C ALA A 89 18.97 15.82 3.91
N VAL A 90 20.11 16.27 3.39
CA VAL A 90 20.28 17.39 2.47
C VAL A 90 21.12 16.92 1.28
N VAL A 91 20.61 17.07 0.05
CA VAL A 91 21.23 16.55 -1.18
C VAL A 91 21.29 17.64 -2.25
N LEU A 92 22.38 17.69 -3.03
CA LEU A 92 22.54 18.63 -4.12
C LEU A 92 21.66 18.26 -5.32
N SER A 93 21.01 19.24 -5.93
CA SER A 93 20.27 19.02 -7.18
C SER A 93 21.18 18.61 -8.34
N PRO A 94 20.70 17.87 -9.35
CA PRO A 94 21.51 17.42 -10.48
C PRO A 94 22.16 18.56 -11.30
N ASP A 95 21.56 19.73 -11.30
CA ASP A 95 22.09 20.94 -11.96
C ASP A 95 23.10 21.72 -11.11
N GLY A 96 23.34 21.27 -9.86
CA GLY A 96 24.29 21.88 -8.93
C GLY A 96 23.87 23.25 -8.40
N LYS A 97 22.59 23.66 -8.50
CA LYS A 97 22.15 25.02 -8.19
C LYS A 97 21.24 25.13 -6.97
N SER A 98 20.72 24.02 -6.47
CA SER A 98 19.78 24.00 -5.35
C SER A 98 19.97 22.78 -4.47
N LEU A 99 19.30 22.76 -3.34
CA LEU A 99 19.33 21.69 -2.35
C LEU A 99 17.97 21.03 -2.25
N PHE A 100 17.95 19.71 -2.01
CA PHE A 100 16.77 19.00 -1.57
C PHE A 100 16.92 18.63 -0.09
N VAL A 101 15.87 18.86 0.68
CA VAL A 101 15.81 18.59 2.13
C VAL A 101 14.61 17.70 2.41
N LEU A 102 14.80 16.72 3.30
CA LEU A 102 13.80 15.69 3.59
C LEU A 102 13.40 15.73 5.07
N GLY A 103 12.14 15.40 5.33
CA GLY A 103 11.64 15.16 6.67
C GLY A 103 10.64 14.00 6.70
N GLY A 104 10.77 13.13 7.72
CA GLY A 104 9.82 12.07 7.99
C GLY A 104 8.46 12.59 8.47
N ASN A 105 7.50 11.70 8.67
CA ASN A 105 6.10 12.08 8.97
C ASN A 105 5.88 12.75 10.34
N HIS A 106 6.88 12.78 11.23
CA HIS A 106 6.84 13.57 12.46
C HIS A 106 7.41 15.00 12.29
N THR A 107 7.69 15.38 11.04
CA THR A 107 8.30 16.67 10.70
C THR A 107 7.30 17.50 9.90
N LYS A 108 6.97 18.69 10.39
CA LYS A 108 6.11 19.60 9.62
C LYS A 108 6.88 20.18 8.44
N PRO A 109 6.32 20.16 7.23
CA PRO A 109 6.98 20.82 6.11
C PRO A 109 7.14 22.30 6.40
N PRO A 110 8.30 22.91 6.05
CA PRO A 110 8.46 24.34 6.13
C PRO A 110 7.44 25.03 5.23
N LYS A 111 6.94 26.20 5.62
CA LYS A 111 6.02 26.99 4.79
C LYS A 111 6.75 27.34 3.47
N PRO A 112 6.29 26.82 2.32
CA PRO A 112 6.95 27.06 1.05
C PRO A 112 6.43 28.33 0.39
N GLU A 113 7.26 28.96 -0.44
CA GLU A 113 6.85 30.02 -1.37
C GLU A 113 6.12 29.44 -2.58
N LEU A 114 6.44 28.20 -2.96
CA LEU A 114 5.83 27.47 -4.06
C LEU A 114 5.58 26.01 -3.66
N SER A 115 4.48 25.43 -4.08
CA SER A 115 4.19 24.01 -3.86
C SER A 115 3.87 23.31 -5.17
N ALA A 116 4.67 22.31 -5.54
CA ALA A 116 4.34 21.42 -6.64
C ALA A 116 3.26 20.41 -6.24
N VAL A 117 3.17 20.07 -4.96
CA VAL A 117 2.08 19.28 -4.41
C VAL A 117 0.88 20.20 -4.18
N VAL A 118 -0.29 19.79 -4.64
CA VAL A 118 -1.51 20.59 -4.45
C VAL A 118 -1.81 20.73 -2.96
N PRO A 119 -1.96 21.96 -2.41
CA PRO A 119 -1.99 22.20 -0.96
C PRO A 119 -3.36 21.95 -0.32
N ASN A 120 -4.10 20.96 -0.78
CA ASN A 120 -5.40 20.56 -0.22
C ASN A 120 -5.32 19.15 0.40
N TYR A 121 -4.36 18.95 1.28
CA TYR A 121 -4.10 17.67 1.94
C TYR A 121 -5.33 17.17 2.70
N GLY A 122 -5.76 15.93 2.41
CA GLY A 122 -6.84 15.24 3.08
C GLY A 122 -6.42 13.86 3.54
N GLU A 123 -7.13 13.34 4.53
CA GLU A 123 -6.97 11.92 4.90
C GLU A 123 -7.57 11.00 3.85
N ASP A 124 -8.55 11.49 3.08
CA ASP A 124 -9.18 10.89 1.90
C ASP A 124 -9.60 9.44 2.09
N GLN A 125 -10.19 9.17 3.27
CA GLN A 125 -10.79 7.90 3.62
C GLN A 125 -12.29 8.00 3.76
N LEU A 126 -13.00 7.07 3.12
CA LEU A 126 -14.46 7.06 3.10
C LEU A 126 -15.02 6.54 4.45
N LEU A 127 -14.51 5.42 4.95
CA LEU A 127 -14.90 4.88 6.24
C LEU A 127 -14.03 5.44 7.36
N PRO A 128 -14.54 5.54 8.60
CA PRO A 128 -13.80 6.06 9.74
C PRO A 128 -12.46 5.33 9.92
N ARG A 129 -11.37 6.10 9.84
CA ARG A 129 -10.03 5.58 10.02
C ARG A 129 -9.79 5.15 11.46
N MET A 130 -9.17 3.98 11.64
CA MET A 130 -8.63 3.58 12.91
C MET A 130 -7.14 3.90 13.00
N THR A 131 -6.74 4.51 14.09
CA THR A 131 -5.33 4.74 14.40
C THR A 131 -4.65 3.44 14.80
N ASP A 132 -3.32 3.42 14.78
CA ASP A 132 -2.55 2.28 15.25
C ASP A 132 -2.98 1.84 16.66
N ALA A 133 -3.19 0.54 16.85
CA ALA A 133 -3.71 -0.01 18.11
C ALA A 133 -2.75 0.19 19.30
N ARG A 134 -1.46 0.37 19.06
CA ARG A 134 -0.43 0.68 20.07
C ARG A 134 -0.12 2.17 20.16
N GLY A 135 -0.81 3.01 19.37
CA GLY A 135 -0.72 4.47 19.44
C GLY A 135 0.35 5.11 18.58
N HIS A 136 1.06 4.34 17.72
CA HIS A 136 2.08 4.92 16.83
C HIS A 136 1.47 5.96 15.89
N ALA A 137 2.12 7.11 15.77
CA ALA A 137 1.73 8.23 14.91
C ALA A 137 0.27 8.69 15.06
N ARG A 138 -0.36 8.49 16.23
CA ARG A 138 -1.79 8.77 16.47
C ARG A 138 -2.20 10.19 16.07
N GLY A 139 -1.40 11.20 16.33
CA GLY A 139 -1.67 12.61 16.02
C GLY A 139 -1.21 13.07 14.65
N ILE A 140 -0.54 12.20 13.89
CA ILE A 140 0.05 12.59 12.61
C ILE A 140 -1.00 12.56 11.51
N ARG A 141 -1.09 13.65 10.77
CA ARG A 141 -2.04 13.86 9.65
C ARG A 141 -1.31 13.99 8.33
N ALA A 142 -2.07 13.92 7.22
CA ALA A 142 -1.56 14.29 5.90
C ALA A 142 -0.88 15.68 5.96
N PRO A 143 0.19 15.88 5.20
CA PRO A 143 0.68 15.08 4.07
C PRO A 143 1.65 13.94 4.43
N GLY A 144 2.05 13.72 5.69
CA GLY A 144 3.08 12.75 6.07
C GLY A 144 4.50 13.28 5.85
N GLY A 145 5.45 12.37 5.56
CA GLY A 145 6.82 12.74 5.22
C GLY A 145 6.89 13.47 3.88
N TRP A 146 7.93 14.27 3.69
CA TRP A 146 8.02 15.23 2.61
C TRP A 146 9.45 15.43 2.09
N ILE A 147 9.53 15.92 0.84
CA ILE A 147 10.75 16.41 0.19
C ILE A 147 10.50 17.84 -0.28
N ALA A 148 11.42 18.75 0.03
CA ALA A 148 11.38 20.14 -0.41
C ALA A 148 12.69 20.54 -1.09
N GLN A 149 12.62 21.43 -2.08
CA GLN A 149 13.76 22.03 -2.74
C GLN A 149 13.98 23.45 -2.20
N THR A 150 15.24 23.87 -2.03
CA THR A 150 15.58 25.22 -1.62
C THR A 150 16.82 25.74 -2.32
N ASP A 151 17.01 27.07 -2.36
CA ASP A 151 18.24 27.68 -2.81
C ASP A 151 19.39 27.42 -1.82
N PRO A 152 20.67 27.69 -2.18
CA PRO A 152 21.79 27.47 -1.27
C PRO A 152 21.73 28.30 0.02
N GLU A 153 20.99 29.41 0.01
CA GLU A 153 20.82 30.29 1.16
C GLU A 153 19.64 29.88 2.07
N GLY A 154 18.87 28.85 1.68
CA GLY A 154 17.71 28.38 2.44
C GLY A 154 16.56 29.40 2.52
N THR A 155 16.47 30.33 1.57
CA THR A 155 15.51 31.44 1.59
C THR A 155 14.25 31.12 0.79
N LYS A 156 14.36 30.39 -0.34
CA LYS A 156 13.25 30.04 -1.23
C LYS A 156 12.97 28.55 -1.15
N TRP A 157 11.77 28.17 -0.70
CA TRP A 157 11.38 26.78 -0.52
C TRP A 157 10.27 26.40 -1.50
N LYS A 158 10.47 25.29 -2.19
CA LYS A 158 9.44 24.64 -3.03
C LYS A 158 9.12 23.29 -2.43
N PHE A 159 7.85 23.07 -2.06
CA PHE A 159 7.37 21.76 -1.64
C PHE A 159 7.28 20.84 -2.86
N TYR A 160 8.04 19.75 -2.89
CA TYR A 160 8.30 18.97 -4.10
C TYR A 160 7.49 17.67 -4.17
N SER A 161 7.49 16.86 -3.09
CA SER A 161 6.87 15.54 -3.02
C SER A 161 6.47 15.21 -1.59
N THR A 162 5.48 14.31 -1.41
CA THR A 162 4.94 13.97 -0.09
C THR A 162 4.33 12.57 -0.01
N GLY A 163 3.71 12.24 1.13
CA GLY A 163 3.02 10.97 1.34
C GLY A 163 3.93 9.82 1.74
N PHE A 164 5.10 10.14 2.28
CA PHE A 164 6.03 9.16 2.84
C PHE A 164 5.76 8.87 4.32
N ARG A 165 6.26 7.74 4.82
CA ARG A 165 6.34 7.47 6.25
C ARG A 165 7.63 8.06 6.83
N ASN A 166 8.78 7.58 6.39
CA ASN A 166 10.08 7.99 6.91
C ASN A 166 11.19 7.70 5.89
N GLN A 167 11.11 8.38 4.75
CA GLN A 167 12.21 8.41 3.78
C GLN A 167 13.39 9.13 4.43
N TYR A 168 14.52 8.45 4.52
CA TYR A 168 15.68 8.97 5.23
C TYR A 168 16.59 9.78 4.32
N ASP A 169 16.72 9.34 3.05
CA ASP A 169 17.64 9.93 2.08
C ASP A 169 17.09 9.82 0.66
N VAL A 170 17.72 10.51 -0.31
CA VAL A 170 17.43 10.45 -1.74
C VAL A 170 18.71 10.44 -2.55
N ALA A 171 18.63 9.84 -3.73
CA ALA A 171 19.69 9.94 -4.74
C ALA A 171 19.12 10.20 -6.14
N PHE A 172 19.95 10.76 -7.00
CA PHE A 172 19.63 10.99 -8.40
C PHE A 172 20.35 9.97 -9.29
N ASN A 173 19.61 9.41 -10.24
CA ASN A 173 20.23 8.62 -11.30
C ASN A 173 20.91 9.52 -12.36
N SER A 174 21.52 8.91 -13.38
CA SER A 174 22.21 9.63 -14.46
C SER A 174 21.30 10.52 -15.32
N ASP A 175 19.97 10.32 -15.29
CA ASP A 175 18.98 11.16 -15.96
C ASP A 175 18.51 12.35 -15.10
N GLY A 176 19.03 12.48 -13.88
CA GLY A 176 18.59 13.48 -12.90
C GLY A 176 17.18 13.20 -12.35
N GLU A 177 16.75 11.94 -12.33
CA GLU A 177 15.52 11.49 -11.70
C GLU A 177 15.79 11.05 -10.26
N MET A 178 14.91 11.44 -9.34
CA MET A 178 15.10 11.25 -7.90
C MET A 178 14.48 9.93 -7.43
N PHE A 179 15.21 9.21 -6.57
CA PHE A 179 14.75 7.98 -5.93
C PHE A 179 14.98 8.04 -4.43
N THR A 180 14.07 7.43 -3.67
CA THR A 180 14.18 7.28 -2.23
C THR A 180 13.79 5.88 -1.79
N PHE A 181 14.21 5.51 -0.57
CA PHE A 181 13.83 4.27 0.09
C PHE A 181 12.99 4.64 1.33
N ASP A 182 11.68 4.34 1.28
CA ASP A 182 10.74 4.67 2.37
C ASP A 182 10.46 3.47 3.27
N SER A 183 10.16 3.75 4.52
CA SER A 183 9.96 2.75 5.56
C SER A 183 8.53 2.17 5.56
N ASP A 184 8.42 0.92 6.03
CA ASP A 184 7.15 0.27 6.35
C ASP A 184 6.68 0.61 7.79
N MET A 185 5.52 0.07 8.15
CA MET A 185 5.06 -0.03 9.52
C MET A 185 4.92 -1.53 9.84
N GLU A 186 5.99 -2.13 10.30
CA GLU A 186 6.11 -3.57 10.57
C GLU A 186 5.06 -4.09 11.55
N TRP A 187 4.56 -3.24 12.45
CA TRP A 187 3.52 -3.61 13.40
C TRP A 187 2.17 -3.86 12.74
N ASP A 188 1.95 -3.32 11.54
CA ASP A 188 0.74 -3.53 10.73
C ASP A 188 0.82 -4.80 9.87
N SER A 189 1.98 -5.48 9.80
CA SER A 189 2.16 -6.61 8.90
C SER A 189 1.07 -7.67 9.12
N GLY A 190 0.59 -8.25 8.02
CA GLY A 190 -0.58 -9.13 8.01
C GLY A 190 -1.92 -8.41 7.85
N THR A 191 -1.99 -7.08 7.94
CA THR A 191 -3.21 -6.31 7.70
C THR A 191 -3.35 -5.91 6.23
N PRO A 192 -4.57 -5.60 5.74
CA PRO A 192 -4.77 -5.13 4.36
C PRO A 192 -4.17 -3.74 4.06
N TRP A 193 -3.84 -2.96 5.07
CA TRP A 193 -3.19 -1.65 4.93
C TRP A 193 -1.68 -1.69 5.17
N TYR A 194 -1.07 -2.85 5.45
CA TYR A 194 0.39 -2.97 5.49
C TYR A 194 0.98 -2.65 4.12
N ARG A 195 2.05 -1.87 4.11
CA ARG A 195 2.87 -1.56 2.94
C ARG A 195 4.32 -1.88 3.29
N PRO A 196 5.06 -2.64 2.46
CA PRO A 196 6.47 -2.94 2.71
C PRO A 196 7.34 -1.70 2.55
N THR A 197 8.62 -1.81 2.91
CA THR A 197 9.61 -0.80 2.51
C THR A 197 9.75 -0.76 1.00
N ARG A 198 9.98 0.43 0.42
CA ARG A 198 9.79 0.67 -1.01
C ARG A 198 10.80 1.64 -1.59
N ILE A 199 11.21 1.36 -2.81
CA ILE A 199 11.87 2.35 -3.65
C ILE A 199 10.80 3.14 -4.41
N TYR A 200 10.84 4.47 -4.30
CA TYR A 200 9.97 5.38 -5.02
C TYR A 200 10.75 6.23 -6.02
N HIS A 201 10.18 6.43 -7.20
CA HIS A 201 10.59 7.48 -8.15
C HIS A 201 9.85 8.76 -7.81
N CYS A 202 10.55 9.72 -7.21
CA CYS A 202 9.99 10.97 -6.72
C CYS A 202 9.95 12.01 -7.83
N THR A 203 8.77 12.24 -8.39
CA THR A 203 8.55 13.28 -9.42
C THR A 203 7.93 14.53 -8.81
N SER A 204 7.97 15.65 -9.52
CA SER A 204 7.35 16.89 -9.05
C SER A 204 5.86 16.69 -8.77
N GLY A 205 5.40 17.12 -7.59
CA GLY A 205 3.99 17.00 -7.18
C GLY A 205 3.55 15.60 -6.78
N SER A 206 4.47 14.62 -6.69
CA SER A 206 4.13 13.25 -6.33
C SER A 206 3.65 13.11 -4.90
N GLU A 207 2.69 12.20 -4.70
CA GLU A 207 2.21 11.72 -3.41
C GLU A 207 2.24 10.18 -3.39
N PHE A 208 2.65 9.58 -2.25
CA PHE A 208 2.80 8.14 -2.10
C PHE A 208 1.82 7.51 -1.09
N GLY A 209 0.88 8.31 -0.57
CA GLY A 209 -0.31 7.82 0.12
C GLY A 209 -0.09 7.34 1.55
N TRP A 210 0.99 7.73 2.22
CA TRP A 210 1.11 7.42 3.65
C TRP A 210 0.01 8.13 4.45
N ARG A 211 -0.66 7.36 5.30
CA ARG A 211 -1.61 7.80 6.32
C ARG A 211 -1.41 6.92 7.55
N THR A 212 -1.78 7.40 8.73
CA THR A 212 -1.67 6.57 9.95
C THR A 212 -2.76 5.49 10.02
N GLY A 213 -2.46 4.39 10.70
CA GLY A 213 -3.40 3.29 10.94
C GLY A 213 -3.93 2.68 9.63
N THR A 214 -5.25 2.48 9.57
CA THR A 214 -5.93 1.86 8.42
C THR A 214 -5.93 2.73 7.16
N GLY A 215 -5.34 3.93 7.23
CA GLY A 215 -5.45 4.97 6.20
C GLY A 215 -4.48 4.89 5.04
N LYS A 216 -3.51 3.98 5.04
CA LYS A 216 -2.49 3.89 4.00
C LYS A 216 -3.10 3.55 2.64
N PHE A 217 -2.85 4.40 1.64
CA PHE A 217 -3.42 4.23 0.31
C PHE A 217 -2.84 3.01 -0.41
N PRO A 218 -3.66 2.26 -1.14
CA PRO A 218 -3.19 1.18 -1.99
C PRO A 218 -2.57 1.72 -3.29
N ALA A 219 -1.71 0.93 -3.92
CA ALA A 219 -1.02 1.33 -5.14
C ALA A 219 -1.93 1.53 -6.37
N TRP A 220 -3.16 1.00 -6.33
CA TRP A 220 -4.13 1.18 -7.41
C TRP A 220 -4.86 2.54 -7.38
N TYR A 221 -4.77 3.31 -6.29
CA TYR A 221 -5.37 4.65 -6.25
C TYR A 221 -4.72 5.57 -7.28
N PRO A 222 -5.50 6.22 -8.17
CA PRO A 222 -4.98 7.06 -9.24
C PRO A 222 -4.41 8.39 -8.74
N ASP A 223 -4.79 8.80 -7.54
CA ASP A 223 -4.36 10.04 -6.89
C ASP A 223 -3.00 9.93 -6.18
N VAL A 224 -2.36 8.73 -6.22
CA VAL A 224 -0.99 8.51 -5.76
C VAL A 224 -0.15 7.80 -6.82
N LEU A 225 1.18 7.84 -6.68
CA LEU A 225 2.08 7.08 -7.54
C LEU A 225 2.47 5.74 -6.90
N PRO A 226 2.62 4.68 -7.71
CA PRO A 226 3.05 3.38 -7.23
C PRO A 226 4.55 3.38 -6.91
N PRO A 227 5.03 2.40 -6.12
CA PRO A 227 6.47 2.18 -5.95
C PRO A 227 7.12 1.74 -7.26
N THR A 228 8.41 2.05 -7.41
CA THR A 228 9.27 1.50 -8.44
C THR A 228 9.59 0.03 -8.14
N LEU A 229 9.77 -0.29 -6.84
CA LEU A 229 10.05 -1.63 -6.35
C LEU A 229 9.65 -1.76 -4.87
N ASP A 230 8.96 -2.83 -4.52
CA ASP A 230 8.78 -3.28 -3.14
C ASP A 230 10.01 -4.08 -2.68
N ILE A 231 10.61 -3.70 -1.54
CA ILE A 231 11.80 -4.37 -1.00
C ILE A 231 11.41 -5.49 -0.03
N GLY A 232 10.47 -5.23 0.86
CA GLY A 232 10.07 -6.14 1.92
C GLY A 232 10.04 -5.46 3.28
N PRO A 233 10.13 -6.21 4.39
CA PRO A 233 10.33 -5.62 5.71
C PRO A 233 11.74 -5.06 5.81
N GLY A 234 11.95 -3.96 6.55
CA GLY A 234 13.26 -3.37 6.70
C GLY A 234 13.26 -2.06 7.47
N CYS A 235 14.45 -1.47 7.60
CA CYS A 235 14.65 -0.15 8.18
C CYS A 235 15.51 0.70 7.23
N PRO A 236 14.90 1.42 6.29
CA PRO A 236 15.57 2.32 5.37
C PRO A 236 16.43 3.36 6.09
N THR A 237 17.65 3.55 5.58
CA THR A 237 18.56 4.61 6.00
C THR A 237 19.11 5.32 4.76
N GLY A 238 20.41 5.29 4.46
CA GLY A 238 20.99 6.01 3.33
C GLY A 238 20.50 5.54 1.96
N VAL A 239 20.52 6.47 1.01
CA VAL A 239 20.31 6.19 -0.42
C VAL A 239 21.36 6.95 -1.21
N MET A 240 22.14 6.27 -2.05
CA MET A 240 23.17 6.91 -2.83
C MET A 240 23.20 6.45 -4.29
N SER A 241 23.75 7.28 -5.16
CA SER A 241 24.01 6.91 -6.55
C SER A 241 25.39 6.25 -6.69
N GLY A 242 25.49 5.25 -7.56
CA GLY A 242 26.76 4.65 -7.95
C GLY A 242 27.61 5.50 -8.91
N GLN A 243 27.11 6.65 -9.32
CA GLN A 243 27.83 7.54 -10.25
C GLN A 243 29.17 7.98 -9.68
N GLY A 244 30.22 7.83 -10.49
CA GLY A 244 31.60 8.15 -10.09
C GLY A 244 32.35 7.02 -9.40
N ALA A 245 31.71 5.88 -9.14
CA ALA A 245 32.40 4.71 -8.58
C ALA A 245 33.29 4.02 -9.60
N ASN A 246 34.44 3.52 -9.15
CA ASN A 246 35.31 2.62 -9.91
C ASN A 246 34.77 1.18 -9.88
N PHE A 247 33.48 1.04 -10.28
CA PHE A 247 32.77 -0.23 -10.39
C PHE A 247 32.44 -0.50 -11.87
N PRO A 248 32.09 -1.74 -12.25
CA PRO A 248 31.51 -2.04 -13.56
C PRO A 248 30.28 -1.20 -13.86
N ALA A 249 29.97 -0.99 -15.14
CA ALA A 249 28.94 -0.03 -15.59
C ALA A 249 27.57 -0.20 -14.91
N ASP A 250 27.09 -1.44 -14.74
CA ASP A 250 25.79 -1.70 -14.12
C ASP A 250 25.72 -1.17 -12.68
N TYR A 251 26.83 -1.27 -11.95
CA TYR A 251 26.94 -0.76 -10.57
C TYR A 251 27.19 0.75 -10.51
N GLN A 252 27.78 1.36 -11.55
CA GLN A 252 27.85 2.81 -11.66
C GLN A 252 26.46 3.44 -11.88
N HIS A 253 25.56 2.71 -12.54
CA HIS A 253 24.20 3.17 -12.83
C HIS A 253 23.18 2.80 -11.76
N ALA A 254 23.56 1.96 -10.81
CA ALA A 254 22.68 1.54 -9.72
C ALA A 254 22.41 2.68 -8.72
N ILE A 255 21.24 2.63 -8.09
CA ILE A 255 20.96 3.32 -6.84
C ILE A 255 21.22 2.32 -5.72
N TYR A 256 21.96 2.73 -4.69
CA TYR A 256 22.22 1.90 -3.52
C TYR A 256 21.27 2.30 -2.39
N ALA A 257 20.55 1.32 -1.84
CA ALA A 257 19.59 1.49 -0.76
C ALA A 257 20.04 0.71 0.47
N PHE A 258 20.09 1.36 1.62
CA PHE A 258 20.68 0.85 2.85
C PHE A 258 19.59 0.38 3.81
N ASP A 259 19.69 -0.87 4.27
CA ASP A 259 18.78 -1.46 5.27
C ASP A 259 19.53 -1.74 6.57
N TRP A 260 19.25 -0.94 7.59
CA TRP A 260 19.86 -1.01 8.89
C TRP A 260 19.54 -2.33 9.64
N THR A 261 18.27 -2.80 9.52
CA THR A 261 17.77 -3.95 10.28
C THR A 261 18.40 -5.26 9.82
N TYR A 262 18.51 -5.43 8.51
CA TYR A 262 19.02 -6.69 7.92
C TYR A 262 20.50 -6.61 7.55
N GLY A 263 21.15 -5.48 7.83
CA GLY A 263 22.56 -5.28 7.54
C GLY A 263 22.89 -5.47 6.06
N THR A 264 22.09 -4.82 5.20
CA THR A 264 22.15 -5.02 3.75
C THR A 264 22.23 -3.69 3.02
N ILE A 265 23.14 -3.59 2.05
CA ILE A 265 23.12 -2.55 1.02
C ILE A 265 22.63 -3.23 -0.26
N TYR A 266 21.48 -2.78 -0.78
CA TYR A 266 20.95 -3.24 -2.06
C TYR A 266 21.50 -2.40 -3.19
N ALA A 267 21.95 -3.02 -4.29
CA ALA A 267 22.09 -2.38 -5.58
C ALA A 267 20.74 -2.46 -6.31
N ILE A 268 20.15 -1.32 -6.61
CA ILE A 268 18.86 -1.18 -7.29
C ILE A 268 19.13 -0.84 -8.75
N HIS A 269 18.96 -1.81 -9.62
CA HIS A 269 19.15 -1.69 -11.06
C HIS A 269 17.86 -1.16 -11.70
N LEU A 270 17.90 0.10 -12.12
CA LEU A 270 16.73 0.79 -12.69
C LEU A 270 16.56 0.43 -14.17
N VAL A 271 15.34 0.09 -14.56
CA VAL A 271 14.94 -0.21 -15.95
C VAL A 271 13.94 0.85 -16.41
N PRO A 272 14.28 1.70 -17.41
CA PRO A 272 13.38 2.72 -17.92
C PRO A 272 12.08 2.11 -18.45
N GLN A 273 10.93 2.61 -17.99
CA GLN A 273 9.60 2.21 -18.43
C GLN A 273 8.71 3.44 -18.60
N GLY A 274 8.39 3.80 -19.85
CA GLY A 274 7.64 5.01 -20.14
C GLY A 274 8.32 6.26 -19.58
N SER A 275 7.60 7.06 -18.81
CA SER A 275 8.14 8.26 -18.17
C SER A 275 8.69 8.01 -16.75
N SER A 276 8.76 6.74 -16.33
CA SER A 276 9.28 6.30 -15.05
C SER A 276 10.21 5.09 -15.20
N TYR A 277 10.31 4.27 -14.15
CA TYR A 277 11.20 3.12 -14.08
C TYR A 277 10.52 1.96 -13.34
N THR A 278 10.90 0.74 -13.72
CA THR A 278 10.87 -0.43 -12.85
C THR A 278 12.27 -0.70 -12.32
N ALA A 279 12.42 -1.65 -11.40
CA ALA A 279 13.74 -1.98 -10.88
C ALA A 279 13.85 -3.44 -10.48
N VAL A 280 15.10 -3.91 -10.43
CA VAL A 280 15.49 -5.19 -9.82
C VAL A 280 16.47 -4.90 -8.71
N LYS A 281 16.35 -5.58 -7.57
CA LYS A 281 17.29 -5.47 -6.45
C LYS A 281 18.29 -6.62 -6.46
N GLU A 282 19.51 -6.31 -6.04
CA GLU A 282 20.58 -7.25 -5.74
C GLU A 282 21.14 -6.95 -4.35
N GLU A 283 21.43 -7.94 -3.54
CA GLU A 283 22.18 -7.78 -2.29
C GLU A 283 23.66 -7.53 -2.62
N PHE A 284 24.10 -6.28 -2.52
CA PHE A 284 25.44 -5.87 -2.89
C PHE A 284 26.45 -6.04 -1.73
N VAL A 285 26.07 -5.63 -0.53
CA VAL A 285 26.83 -5.86 0.70
C VAL A 285 25.91 -6.41 1.76
N THR A 286 26.33 -7.46 2.47
CA THR A 286 25.56 -8.04 3.58
C THR A 286 26.49 -8.38 4.74
N GLY A 287 25.97 -8.29 5.96
CA GLY A 287 26.71 -8.69 7.17
C GLY A 287 25.83 -8.82 8.39
N ILE A 288 26.32 -9.52 9.42
CA ILE A 288 25.65 -9.73 10.72
C ILE A 288 26.70 -9.64 11.84
N PRO A 289 26.66 -8.60 12.69
CA PRO A 289 25.90 -7.36 12.53
C PRO A 289 26.51 -6.45 11.48
N LEU A 290 25.68 -5.70 10.73
CA LEU A 290 26.10 -4.66 9.81
C LEU A 290 25.04 -3.55 9.74
N ASN A 291 24.92 -2.76 10.77
CA ASN A 291 23.89 -1.72 10.88
C ASN A 291 24.24 -0.50 10.02
N VAL A 292 24.05 -0.64 8.71
CA VAL A 292 24.40 0.38 7.71
C VAL A 292 23.55 1.64 7.88
N THR A 293 24.20 2.81 7.83
CA THR A 293 23.51 4.10 8.03
C THR A 293 23.49 4.95 6.77
N ASP A 294 24.67 5.25 6.21
CA ASP A 294 24.81 6.11 5.04
C ASP A 294 26.11 5.81 4.30
N GLY A 295 26.24 6.31 3.06
CA GLY A 295 27.41 6.09 2.23
C GLY A 295 27.65 7.16 1.17
N VAL A 296 28.85 7.15 0.62
CA VAL A 296 29.26 8.09 -0.43
C VAL A 296 30.31 7.47 -1.36
N ILE A 297 30.33 7.86 -2.63
CA ILE A 297 31.46 7.60 -3.51
C ILE A 297 32.54 8.66 -3.25
N GLY A 298 33.70 8.21 -2.82
CA GLY A 298 34.85 9.08 -2.59
C GLY A 298 35.45 9.63 -3.90
N LYS A 299 36.28 10.67 -3.81
CA LYS A 299 36.99 11.23 -4.96
C LYS A 299 37.95 10.21 -5.63
N ASP A 300 38.33 9.17 -4.91
CA ASP A 300 39.12 8.02 -5.39
C ASP A 300 38.28 6.95 -6.10
N GLY A 301 36.97 7.15 -6.24
CA GLY A 301 36.04 6.23 -6.86
C GLY A 301 35.68 4.99 -6.02
N ASN A 302 36.12 4.90 -4.78
CA ASN A 302 35.69 3.85 -3.87
C ASN A 302 34.37 4.25 -3.18
N MET A 303 33.57 3.24 -2.82
CA MET A 303 32.41 3.45 -1.95
C MET A 303 32.87 3.47 -0.49
N TYR A 304 32.44 4.45 0.27
CA TYR A 304 32.57 4.52 1.73
C TYR A 304 31.20 4.48 2.36
N PHE A 305 31.02 3.64 3.37
CA PHE A 305 29.78 3.60 4.12
C PHE A 305 30.02 3.48 5.61
N ALA A 306 29.13 4.08 6.39
CA ALA A 306 29.16 4.06 7.84
C ALA A 306 28.18 3.01 8.39
N VAL A 307 28.55 2.44 9.54
CA VAL A 307 27.66 1.61 10.35
C VAL A 307 27.59 2.19 11.76
N GLY A 308 26.43 2.00 12.42
CA GLY A 308 26.23 2.49 13.78
C GLY A 308 24.76 2.69 14.13
N GLY A 309 24.53 3.54 15.12
CA GLY A 309 23.19 3.87 15.63
C GLY A 309 22.70 2.92 16.73
N ARG A 310 21.77 3.40 17.55
CA ARG A 310 21.10 2.66 18.64
C ARG A 310 22.05 1.92 19.59
N GLY A 311 23.25 2.48 19.85
CA GLY A 311 24.25 1.89 20.75
C GLY A 311 25.05 0.73 20.15
N THR A 312 24.97 0.49 18.85
CA THR A 312 25.84 -0.45 18.14
C THR A 312 27.22 0.14 17.91
N GLN A 313 28.25 -0.69 17.78
CA GLN A 313 29.60 -0.25 17.47
C GLN A 313 29.63 0.43 16.10
N SER A 314 30.19 1.63 16.03
CA SER A 314 30.35 2.39 14.80
C SER A 314 31.64 2.01 14.06
N ALA A 315 31.58 2.03 12.73
CA ALA A 315 32.74 1.86 11.86
C ALA A 315 32.52 2.54 10.51
N LEU A 316 33.61 2.87 9.82
CA LEU A 316 33.60 3.29 8.42
C LEU A 316 34.27 2.22 7.56
N TYR A 317 33.56 1.78 6.54
CA TYR A 317 34.02 0.76 5.60
C TYR A 317 34.33 1.36 4.24
N ARG A 318 35.28 0.77 3.52
CA ARG A 318 35.59 1.06 2.13
C ARG A 318 35.37 -0.17 1.26
N VAL A 319 34.62 -0.01 0.18
CA VAL A 319 34.42 -1.03 -0.85
C VAL A 319 35.20 -0.62 -2.11
N SER A 320 36.04 -1.55 -2.59
CA SER A 320 36.85 -1.38 -3.80
C SER A 320 36.64 -2.56 -4.74
N TYR A 321 36.47 -2.32 -6.02
CA TYR A 321 36.37 -3.38 -7.01
C TYR A 321 37.77 -3.96 -7.30
N LYS A 322 37.89 -5.29 -7.33
CA LYS A 322 39.12 -6.03 -7.62
C LYS A 322 39.02 -6.97 -8.82
N GLY A 323 37.88 -6.93 -9.52
CA GLY A 323 37.64 -7.77 -10.68
C GLY A 323 38.35 -7.27 -11.94
N ARG A 324 38.03 -7.89 -13.08
CA ARG A 324 38.65 -7.61 -14.40
C ARG A 324 37.74 -6.82 -15.33
N ALA A 325 36.47 -6.60 -14.99
CA ALA A 325 35.58 -5.81 -15.83
C ALA A 325 36.02 -4.34 -15.86
N SER A 326 35.74 -3.65 -16.99
CA SER A 326 36.06 -2.23 -17.11
C SER A 326 35.29 -1.40 -16.08
N THR A 327 36.00 -0.49 -15.44
CA THR A 327 35.45 0.50 -14.53
C THR A 327 35.47 1.91 -15.13
N GLU A 328 35.69 2.01 -16.45
CA GLU A 328 35.58 3.29 -17.14
C GLU A 328 34.22 3.92 -16.94
N ARG A 329 34.23 5.23 -16.72
CA ARG A 329 32.99 5.98 -16.52
C ARG A 329 32.10 5.88 -17.76
N ARG A 330 30.93 5.29 -17.59
CA ARG A 330 29.92 5.20 -18.64
C ARG A 330 28.69 5.98 -18.23
N PHE A 331 28.19 6.79 -19.16
CA PHE A 331 26.86 7.37 -19.00
C PHE A 331 25.83 6.31 -19.42
N ALA A 332 24.78 6.12 -18.62
CA ALA A 332 23.69 5.24 -19.02
C ALA A 332 23.10 5.74 -20.35
N ASP A 333 23.01 4.85 -21.35
CA ASP A 333 22.34 5.19 -22.61
C ASP A 333 20.82 5.12 -22.42
N ASN A 334 20.26 6.14 -21.77
CA ASN A 334 18.84 6.24 -21.46
C ASN A 334 18.04 6.94 -22.58
N LYS A 335 18.48 6.80 -23.84
CA LYS A 335 17.70 7.28 -25.01
C LYS A 335 16.33 6.64 -25.06
N PHE A 336 16.23 5.38 -24.60
CA PHE A 336 14.97 4.67 -24.50
C PHE A 336 14.02 5.40 -23.53
N ASN A 337 12.81 5.70 -24.00
CA ASN A 337 11.78 6.45 -23.25
C ASN A 337 12.14 7.90 -22.84
N ARG A 338 13.24 8.47 -23.33
CA ARG A 338 13.62 9.86 -23.03
C ARG A 338 12.51 10.85 -23.38
N GLY A 339 11.83 10.66 -24.53
CA GLY A 339 10.71 11.50 -24.94
C GLY A 339 9.57 11.53 -23.92
N SER A 340 9.21 10.38 -23.37
CA SER A 340 8.16 10.28 -22.32
C SER A 340 8.57 11.02 -21.05
N ARG A 341 9.83 10.87 -20.59
CA ARG A 341 10.33 11.61 -19.42
C ARG A 341 10.37 13.12 -19.66
N MET A 342 10.77 13.55 -20.87
CA MET A 342 10.75 14.96 -21.23
C MET A 342 9.34 15.53 -21.24
N LEU A 343 8.35 14.79 -21.78
CA LEU A 343 6.95 15.20 -21.77
C LEU A 343 6.42 15.36 -20.34
N ARG A 344 6.68 14.38 -19.45
CA ARG A 344 6.33 14.48 -18.04
C ARG A 344 6.94 15.74 -17.42
N LYS A 345 8.25 15.98 -17.60
CA LYS A 345 8.94 17.18 -17.09
C LYS A 345 8.38 18.50 -17.68
N GLN A 346 7.84 18.48 -18.90
CA GLN A 346 7.16 19.65 -19.46
C GLN A 346 5.85 19.94 -18.75
N LEU A 347 5.06 18.90 -18.42
CA LEU A 347 3.82 19.04 -17.64
C LEU A 347 4.11 19.50 -16.20
N GLU A 348 5.16 19.01 -15.59
CA GLU A 348 5.59 19.39 -14.25
C GLU A 348 5.95 20.90 -14.10
N LYS A 349 6.18 21.61 -15.21
CA LYS A 349 6.38 23.08 -15.20
C LYS A 349 5.11 23.85 -14.80
N TYR A 350 3.94 23.22 -14.91
CA TYR A 350 2.67 23.80 -14.47
C TYR A 350 2.35 23.52 -12.99
N HIS A 351 3.19 22.73 -12.29
CA HIS A 351 2.99 22.43 -10.89
C HIS A 351 3.34 23.64 -10.01
N GLY A 352 2.34 24.10 -9.25
CA GLY A 352 2.46 25.23 -8.33
C GLY A 352 2.21 26.61 -8.98
N VAL A 353 1.89 26.67 -10.27
CA VAL A 353 1.67 27.93 -10.98
C VAL A 353 0.39 27.90 -11.79
N GLN A 354 -0.28 29.05 -11.88
CA GLN A 354 -1.42 29.28 -12.78
C GLN A 354 -0.92 29.96 -14.04
N VAL A 355 -1.24 29.39 -15.22
CA VAL A 355 -0.77 29.88 -16.51
C VAL A 355 -1.93 29.95 -17.49
N ALA A 356 -2.18 31.10 -18.07
CA ALA A 356 -3.24 31.28 -19.07
C ALA A 356 -3.02 30.32 -20.26
N GLY A 357 -4.10 29.63 -20.68
CA GLY A 357 -4.04 28.64 -21.77
C GLY A 357 -3.32 27.34 -21.42
N ALA A 358 -2.94 27.11 -20.14
CA ALA A 358 -2.32 25.87 -19.70
C ALA A 358 -3.25 24.66 -19.86
N VAL A 359 -4.55 24.83 -19.63
CA VAL A 359 -5.55 23.77 -19.72
C VAL A 359 -5.49 23.08 -21.09
N ASP A 360 -5.42 23.82 -22.19
CA ASP A 360 -5.39 23.24 -23.53
C ASP A 360 -4.09 22.46 -23.83
N LYS A 361 -2.98 22.84 -23.18
CA LYS A 361 -1.70 22.13 -23.28
C LYS A 361 -1.65 20.89 -22.41
N ILE A 362 -2.35 20.88 -21.27
CA ILE A 362 -2.41 19.78 -20.31
C ILE A 362 -3.41 18.70 -20.79
N TRP A 363 -4.55 19.11 -21.30
CA TRP A 363 -5.71 18.27 -21.59
C TRP A 363 -5.41 17.02 -22.42
N PRO A 364 -4.63 17.10 -23.55
CA PRO A 364 -4.32 15.94 -24.37
C PRO A 364 -3.55 14.83 -23.66
N HIS A 365 -3.01 15.11 -22.46
CA HIS A 365 -2.18 14.18 -21.72
C HIS A 365 -2.93 13.51 -20.56
N LEU A 366 -4.15 13.91 -20.26
CA LEU A 366 -5.01 13.29 -19.24
C LEU A 366 -5.44 11.86 -19.60
N GLY A 367 -5.54 11.53 -20.88
CA GLY A 367 -5.81 10.18 -21.40
C GLY A 367 -4.57 9.37 -21.74
N ASN A 368 -3.36 9.82 -21.43
CA ASN A 368 -2.12 9.13 -21.81
C ASN A 368 -2.05 7.72 -21.20
N LYS A 369 -1.52 6.75 -21.95
CA LYS A 369 -1.33 5.37 -21.49
C LYS A 369 -0.34 5.26 -20.31
N ASP A 370 0.64 6.17 -20.27
CA ASP A 370 1.63 6.25 -19.20
C ASP A 370 1.02 6.90 -17.94
N ARG A 371 0.97 6.14 -16.85
CA ARG A 371 0.39 6.59 -15.57
C ARG A 371 1.09 7.82 -15.00
N PHE A 372 2.42 7.93 -15.12
CA PHE A 372 3.17 9.06 -14.60
C PHE A 372 2.93 10.34 -15.41
N ILE A 373 2.72 10.23 -16.74
CA ILE A 373 2.30 11.37 -17.58
C ILE A 373 0.89 11.81 -17.20
N ARG A 374 -0.07 10.86 -17.06
CA ARG A 374 -1.44 11.21 -16.62
C ARG A 374 -1.43 11.87 -15.25
N TYR A 375 -0.64 11.35 -14.32
CA TYR A 375 -0.51 11.90 -12.97
C TYR A 375 0.04 13.34 -13.02
N ALA A 376 1.11 13.59 -13.76
CA ALA A 376 1.68 14.93 -13.93
C ALA A 376 0.68 15.90 -14.59
N ALA A 377 -0.05 15.44 -15.63
CA ALA A 377 -1.10 16.23 -16.26
C ALA A 377 -2.24 16.56 -15.30
N ARG A 378 -2.70 15.58 -14.49
CA ARG A 378 -3.75 15.81 -13.48
C ARG A 378 -3.30 16.82 -12.41
N VAL A 379 -2.09 16.67 -11.87
CA VAL A 379 -1.55 17.63 -10.89
C VAL A 379 -1.43 19.03 -11.52
N ALA A 380 -0.94 19.11 -12.76
CA ALA A 380 -0.87 20.37 -13.49
C ALA A 380 -2.27 21.03 -13.66
N LEU A 381 -3.30 20.23 -13.96
CA LEU A 381 -4.68 20.69 -14.07
C LEU A 381 -5.24 21.17 -12.72
N GLU A 382 -4.97 20.44 -11.64
CA GLU A 382 -5.40 20.80 -10.28
C GLU A 382 -4.80 22.13 -9.79
N HIS A 383 -3.70 22.60 -10.37
CA HIS A 383 -3.14 23.93 -10.10
C HIS A 383 -3.79 25.06 -10.91
N GLN A 384 -4.60 24.75 -11.94
CA GLN A 384 -5.30 25.76 -12.71
C GLN A 384 -6.67 26.08 -12.07
N PRO A 385 -7.23 27.28 -12.27
CA PRO A 385 -8.56 27.64 -11.75
C PRO A 385 -9.62 26.63 -12.22
N VAL A 386 -10.40 26.08 -11.29
CA VAL A 386 -11.44 25.07 -11.58
C VAL A 386 -12.48 25.60 -12.60
N SER A 387 -12.79 26.90 -12.57
CA SER A 387 -13.67 27.56 -13.53
C SER A 387 -13.25 27.35 -14.99
N ASP A 388 -11.96 27.19 -15.25
CA ASP A 388 -11.43 27.14 -16.62
C ASP A 388 -11.61 25.77 -17.26
N TRP A 389 -11.86 24.73 -16.45
CA TRP A 389 -11.87 23.34 -16.95
C TRP A 389 -12.99 22.44 -16.42
N ALA A 390 -13.73 22.83 -15.38
CA ALA A 390 -14.76 21.97 -14.80
C ALA A 390 -15.84 21.54 -15.82
N ALA A 391 -16.35 22.48 -16.63
CA ALA A 391 -17.35 22.19 -17.64
C ALA A 391 -16.81 21.22 -18.72
N LYS A 392 -15.53 21.37 -19.09
CA LYS A 392 -14.84 20.49 -20.04
C LYS A 392 -14.71 19.08 -19.46
N ALA A 393 -14.38 18.95 -18.15
CA ALA A 393 -14.30 17.67 -17.44
C ALA A 393 -15.64 16.92 -17.43
N LEU A 394 -16.73 17.63 -17.11
CA LEU A 394 -18.09 17.06 -17.08
C LEU A 394 -18.61 16.66 -18.48
N GLY A 395 -18.09 17.30 -19.55
CA GLY A 395 -18.48 17.04 -20.93
C GLY A 395 -17.56 16.06 -21.70
N GLU A 396 -16.47 15.59 -21.08
CA GLU A 396 -15.48 14.73 -21.74
C GLU A 396 -16.08 13.41 -22.21
N LYS A 397 -15.65 12.93 -23.38
CA LYS A 397 -16.18 11.72 -24.04
C LYS A 397 -15.19 10.56 -24.08
N ASP A 398 -13.88 10.87 -24.05
CA ASP A 398 -12.85 9.84 -23.94
C ASP A 398 -12.79 9.32 -22.49
N LEU A 399 -12.94 8.03 -22.30
CA LEU A 399 -13.06 7.41 -20.98
C LEU A 399 -11.85 7.73 -20.08
N GLN A 400 -10.61 7.56 -20.58
CA GLN A 400 -9.45 7.75 -19.72
C GLN A 400 -9.18 9.22 -19.39
N THR A 401 -9.40 10.09 -20.36
CA THR A 401 -9.36 11.55 -20.16
C THR A 401 -10.40 12.00 -19.16
N ALA A 402 -11.64 11.48 -19.28
CA ALA A 402 -12.74 11.77 -18.37
C ALA A 402 -12.40 11.33 -16.94
N LEU A 403 -11.92 10.08 -16.73
CA LEU A 403 -11.54 9.60 -15.41
C LEU A 403 -10.48 10.51 -14.77
N SER A 404 -9.43 10.88 -15.50
CA SER A 404 -8.37 11.76 -14.96
C SER A 404 -8.89 13.17 -14.64
N ALA A 405 -9.76 13.76 -15.50
CA ALA A 405 -10.32 15.07 -15.30
C ALA A 405 -11.36 15.09 -14.16
N LEU A 406 -12.21 14.06 -14.05
CA LEU A 406 -13.18 13.93 -12.97
C LEU A 406 -12.50 13.63 -11.63
N LEU A 407 -11.36 12.91 -11.64
CA LEU A 407 -10.52 12.76 -10.45
C LEU A 407 -10.00 14.12 -9.96
N ALA A 408 -9.48 14.95 -10.87
CA ALA A 408 -9.08 16.31 -10.52
C ALA A 408 -10.28 17.14 -9.99
N LEU A 409 -11.46 17.01 -10.60
CA LEU A 409 -12.65 17.71 -10.15
C LEU A 409 -13.14 17.25 -8.78
N SER A 410 -13.10 15.94 -8.48
CA SER A 410 -13.43 15.42 -7.16
C SER A 410 -12.49 15.93 -6.05
N ARG A 411 -11.25 16.32 -6.42
CA ARG A 411 -10.23 16.83 -5.49
C ARG A 411 -10.25 18.35 -5.33
N GLN A 412 -10.65 19.10 -6.37
CA GLN A 412 -10.56 20.57 -6.42
C GLN A 412 -11.92 21.26 -6.48
N GLY A 413 -12.97 20.53 -6.84
CA GLY A 413 -14.32 21.04 -6.95
C GLY A 413 -15.01 21.24 -5.59
N ASN A 414 -16.28 21.56 -5.62
CA ASN A 414 -17.12 21.80 -4.45
C ASN A 414 -18.44 21.02 -4.52
N ALA A 415 -19.25 21.08 -3.46
CA ALA A 415 -20.49 20.31 -3.31
C ALA A 415 -21.50 20.54 -4.47
N SER A 416 -21.55 21.73 -5.07
CA SER A 416 -22.51 22.02 -6.17
C SER A 416 -22.21 21.25 -7.46
N GLN A 417 -21.01 20.66 -7.58
CA GLN A 417 -20.57 19.91 -8.76
C GLN A 417 -20.73 18.40 -8.58
N GLN A 418 -21.08 17.90 -7.39
CA GLN A 418 -21.10 16.48 -7.06
C GLN A 418 -22.05 15.67 -7.95
N ASP A 419 -23.33 16.09 -8.06
CA ASP A 419 -24.32 15.36 -8.86
C ASP A 419 -23.93 15.34 -10.34
N ALA A 420 -23.44 16.47 -10.88
CA ALA A 420 -22.96 16.54 -12.26
C ALA A 420 -21.74 15.63 -12.51
N LEU A 421 -20.83 15.50 -11.52
CA LEU A 421 -19.70 14.62 -11.58
C LEU A 421 -20.14 13.14 -11.61
N LEU A 422 -21.08 12.74 -10.75
CA LEU A 422 -21.61 11.37 -10.69
C LEU A 422 -22.35 11.02 -11.98
N LEU A 423 -23.16 11.94 -12.53
CA LEU A 423 -23.80 11.78 -13.83
C LEU A 423 -22.79 11.65 -14.97
N ALA A 424 -21.68 12.39 -14.93
CA ALA A 424 -20.62 12.28 -15.92
C ALA A 424 -19.93 10.90 -15.88
N LEU A 425 -19.71 10.32 -14.69
CA LEU A 425 -19.23 8.94 -14.53
C LEU A 425 -20.24 7.92 -15.06
N GLN A 426 -21.52 8.09 -14.78
CA GLN A 426 -22.59 7.18 -15.20
C GLN A 426 -22.68 7.03 -16.73
N LYS A 427 -22.30 8.05 -17.51
CA LYS A 427 -22.26 7.98 -18.98
C LYS A 427 -21.39 6.83 -19.50
N PHE A 428 -20.41 6.39 -18.72
CA PHE A 428 -19.51 5.29 -19.09
C PHE A 428 -19.95 3.92 -18.55
N SER A 429 -21.13 3.79 -17.92
CA SER A 429 -21.60 2.54 -17.33
C SER A 429 -21.74 1.39 -18.34
N SER A 430 -22.00 1.67 -19.62
CA SER A 430 -22.08 0.70 -20.70
C SER A 430 -20.75 0.45 -21.43
N VAL A 431 -19.69 1.18 -21.07
CA VAL A 431 -18.38 1.03 -21.71
C VAL A 431 -17.59 -0.07 -20.98
N ALA A 432 -16.98 -0.98 -21.74
CA ALA A 432 -16.09 -1.99 -21.17
C ALA A 432 -14.87 -1.32 -20.55
N MET A 433 -14.69 -1.47 -19.23
CA MET A 433 -13.59 -0.91 -18.45
C MET A 433 -12.62 -2.00 -18.03
N SER A 434 -11.32 -1.72 -18.11
CA SER A 434 -10.32 -2.51 -17.40
C SER A 434 -10.52 -2.38 -15.88
N GLU A 435 -9.99 -3.34 -15.10
CA GLU A 435 -10.04 -3.27 -13.63
C GLU A 435 -9.47 -1.95 -13.08
N ALA A 436 -8.35 -1.49 -13.64
CA ALA A 436 -7.75 -0.22 -13.24
C ALA A 436 -8.72 0.96 -13.44
N GLN A 437 -9.45 1.02 -14.55
CA GLN A 437 -10.44 2.06 -14.83
C GLN A 437 -11.67 1.96 -13.91
N GLN A 438 -12.11 0.73 -13.58
CA GLN A 438 -13.17 0.52 -12.60
C GLN A 438 -12.76 1.06 -11.23
N LEU A 439 -11.55 0.74 -10.78
CA LEU A 439 -10.97 1.24 -9.52
C LEU A 439 -10.83 2.78 -9.53
N GLU A 440 -10.41 3.38 -10.66
CA GLU A 440 -10.38 4.83 -10.83
C GLU A 440 -11.79 5.44 -10.66
N GLY A 441 -12.81 4.88 -11.28
CA GLY A 441 -14.21 5.33 -11.14
C GLY A 441 -14.71 5.24 -9.70
N LEU A 442 -14.48 4.12 -9.02
CA LEU A 442 -14.85 3.92 -7.62
C LEU A 442 -14.10 4.91 -6.69
N ARG A 443 -12.82 5.18 -6.98
CA ARG A 443 -12.04 6.18 -6.22
C ARG A 443 -12.57 7.59 -6.41
N ILE A 444 -12.97 7.97 -7.62
CA ILE A 444 -13.60 9.28 -7.90
C ILE A 444 -14.89 9.44 -7.11
N MET A 445 -15.76 8.42 -7.08
CA MET A 445 -16.98 8.42 -6.26
C MET A 445 -16.63 8.62 -4.78
N SER A 446 -15.68 7.82 -4.25
CA SER A 446 -15.25 7.93 -2.85
C SER A 446 -14.73 9.33 -2.52
N LEU A 447 -13.89 9.92 -3.36
CA LEU A 447 -13.35 11.27 -3.16
C LEU A 447 -14.43 12.33 -3.23
N SER A 448 -15.41 12.20 -4.16
CA SER A 448 -16.54 13.14 -4.22
C SER A 448 -17.35 13.14 -2.92
N PHE A 449 -17.59 11.96 -2.33
CA PHE A 449 -18.30 11.84 -1.04
C PHE A 449 -17.49 12.37 0.14
N ILE A 450 -16.17 12.20 0.11
CA ILE A 450 -15.27 12.69 1.17
C ILE A 450 -15.16 14.23 1.12
N ARG A 451 -14.91 14.77 -0.06
CA ARG A 451 -14.50 16.17 -0.24
C ARG A 451 -15.66 17.12 -0.54
N MET A 452 -16.71 16.62 -1.18
CA MET A 452 -17.89 17.41 -1.55
C MET A 452 -19.09 17.18 -0.60
N GLY A 453 -18.99 16.14 0.27
CA GLY A 453 -20.03 15.80 1.25
C GLY A 453 -20.84 14.56 0.88
N LYS A 454 -21.65 14.10 1.83
CA LYS A 454 -22.53 12.94 1.60
C LYS A 454 -23.56 13.28 0.53
N PRO A 455 -23.81 12.40 -0.47
CA PRO A 455 -24.82 12.65 -1.51
C PRO A 455 -26.22 12.68 -0.92
N GLY A 456 -27.15 13.35 -1.58
CA GLY A 456 -28.58 13.31 -1.26
C GLY A 456 -29.14 11.88 -1.34
N ALA A 457 -30.26 11.61 -0.65
CA ALA A 457 -30.82 10.26 -0.55
C ALA A 457 -31.11 9.63 -1.93
N ALA A 458 -31.69 10.38 -2.87
CA ALA A 458 -31.97 9.89 -4.21
C ALA A 458 -30.69 9.52 -4.97
N THR A 459 -29.68 10.38 -4.94
CA THR A 459 -28.36 10.12 -5.56
C THR A 459 -27.68 8.91 -4.91
N ALA A 460 -27.78 8.78 -3.57
CA ALA A 460 -27.24 7.62 -2.85
C ALA A 460 -27.90 6.30 -3.29
N ASP A 461 -29.24 6.29 -3.41
CA ASP A 461 -30.01 5.13 -3.88
C ASP A 461 -29.64 4.76 -5.31
N ASP A 462 -29.47 5.72 -6.21
CA ASP A 462 -29.09 5.47 -7.59
C ASP A 462 -27.67 4.89 -7.68
N VAL A 463 -26.73 5.40 -6.89
CA VAL A 463 -25.38 4.83 -6.81
C VAL A 463 -25.41 3.40 -6.24
N ILE A 464 -26.18 3.14 -5.17
CA ILE A 464 -26.34 1.79 -4.61
C ILE A 464 -26.88 0.85 -5.68
N LYS A 465 -27.95 1.21 -6.40
CA LYS A 465 -28.51 0.40 -7.49
C LYS A 465 -27.50 0.07 -8.58
N ALA A 466 -26.62 1.03 -8.90
CA ALA A 466 -25.59 0.85 -9.91
C ALA A 466 -24.46 -0.09 -9.46
N ILE A 467 -23.97 0.03 -8.21
CA ILE A 467 -22.77 -0.70 -7.77
C ILE A 467 -23.08 -1.98 -6.97
N SER A 468 -24.26 -2.14 -6.34
CA SER A 468 -24.60 -3.33 -5.56
C SER A 468 -24.59 -4.63 -6.39
N PRO A 469 -25.02 -4.65 -7.67
CA PRO A 469 -24.92 -5.84 -8.52
C PRO A 469 -23.47 -6.23 -8.84
N LEU A 470 -22.51 -5.30 -8.74
CA LEU A 470 -21.09 -5.57 -8.99
C LEU A 470 -20.39 -6.20 -7.78
N TYR A 471 -21.06 -6.27 -6.62
CA TYR A 471 -20.48 -6.79 -5.38
C TYR A 471 -21.17 -8.11 -4.96
N PRO A 472 -20.41 -9.18 -4.62
CA PRO A 472 -18.95 -9.30 -4.65
C PRO A 472 -18.38 -9.34 -6.07
N ALA A 473 -17.25 -8.68 -6.27
CA ALA A 473 -16.53 -8.62 -7.53
C ALA A 473 -15.43 -9.71 -7.61
N LYS A 474 -14.79 -9.79 -8.78
CA LYS A 474 -13.79 -10.79 -9.13
C LYS A 474 -12.48 -10.66 -8.34
N THR A 475 -12.09 -9.44 -7.96
CA THR A 475 -10.79 -9.17 -7.31
C THR A 475 -10.96 -8.53 -5.94
N ASP A 476 -9.97 -8.72 -5.09
CA ASP A 476 -9.93 -8.14 -3.75
C ASP A 476 -9.91 -6.61 -3.78
N ALA A 477 -9.20 -6.03 -4.73
CA ALA A 477 -9.14 -4.58 -4.89
C ALA A 477 -10.52 -3.99 -5.14
N LEU A 478 -11.27 -4.53 -6.12
CA LEU A 478 -12.65 -4.11 -6.40
C LEU A 478 -13.58 -4.32 -5.20
N ASN A 479 -13.45 -5.47 -4.52
CA ASN A 479 -14.25 -5.77 -3.34
C ASN A 479 -14.01 -4.79 -2.18
N ARG A 480 -12.76 -4.32 -2.00
CA ARG A 480 -12.44 -3.33 -0.97
C ARG A 480 -13.11 -1.98 -1.23
N GLU A 481 -13.05 -1.51 -2.47
CA GLU A 481 -13.67 -0.23 -2.84
C GLU A 481 -15.21 -0.33 -2.84
N LEU A 482 -15.78 -1.39 -3.40
CA LEU A 482 -17.23 -1.59 -3.46
C LEU A 482 -17.85 -1.72 -2.06
N VAL A 483 -17.26 -2.56 -1.18
CA VAL A 483 -17.82 -2.71 0.18
C VAL A 483 -17.74 -1.41 0.96
N ALA A 484 -16.66 -0.63 0.82
CA ALA A 484 -16.53 0.65 1.48
C ALA A 484 -17.60 1.65 1.03
N LEU A 485 -17.86 1.74 -0.27
CA LEU A 485 -18.92 2.60 -0.84
C LEU A 485 -20.31 2.14 -0.40
N LEU A 486 -20.62 0.85 -0.50
CA LEU A 486 -21.92 0.30 -0.09
C LEU A 486 -22.20 0.51 1.40
N VAL A 487 -21.19 0.33 2.25
CA VAL A 487 -21.31 0.62 3.70
C VAL A 487 -21.53 2.10 3.94
N TYR A 488 -20.76 2.97 3.31
CA TYR A 488 -20.87 4.42 3.48
C TYR A 488 -22.26 4.96 3.06
N LEU A 489 -22.78 4.43 1.95
CA LEU A 489 -24.09 4.81 1.43
C LEU A 489 -25.26 4.18 2.21
N GLY A 490 -24.99 3.16 3.03
CA GLY A 490 -26.00 2.47 3.87
C GLY A 490 -26.80 1.43 3.10
N SER A 491 -26.20 0.74 2.12
CA SER A 491 -26.86 -0.36 1.37
C SER A 491 -27.44 -1.40 2.33
N PRO A 492 -28.73 -1.76 2.22
CA PRO A 492 -29.36 -2.72 3.10
C PRO A 492 -28.86 -4.16 2.92
N GLU A 493 -28.30 -4.50 1.75
CA GLU A 493 -27.83 -5.82 1.41
C GLU A 493 -26.37 -6.08 1.78
N VAL A 494 -25.61 -5.03 2.16
CA VAL A 494 -24.15 -5.12 2.31
C VAL A 494 -23.75 -6.12 3.38
N ALA A 495 -24.48 -6.23 4.50
CA ALA A 495 -24.19 -7.21 5.55
C ALA A 495 -24.41 -8.64 5.00
N ALA A 496 -25.56 -8.90 4.37
CA ALA A 496 -25.91 -10.22 3.82
C ALA A 496 -24.91 -10.70 2.75
N LYS A 497 -24.41 -9.78 1.92
CA LYS A 497 -23.40 -10.09 0.90
C LYS A 497 -21.99 -10.27 1.47
N THR A 498 -21.63 -9.56 2.55
CA THR A 498 -20.25 -9.52 3.05
C THR A 498 -19.96 -10.59 4.12
N VAL A 499 -20.91 -10.85 5.03
CA VAL A 499 -20.69 -11.81 6.15
C VAL A 499 -20.27 -13.20 5.65
N PRO A 500 -20.88 -13.79 4.60
CA PRO A 500 -20.43 -15.08 4.09
C PRO A 500 -18.98 -15.11 3.60
N LEU A 501 -18.45 -13.97 3.14
CA LEU A 501 -17.07 -13.85 2.65
C LEU A 501 -16.02 -13.97 3.78
N LEU A 502 -16.43 -13.76 5.03
CA LEU A 502 -15.57 -13.93 6.22
C LEU A 502 -15.15 -15.39 6.48
N SER A 503 -15.85 -16.36 5.89
CA SER A 503 -15.51 -17.77 6.04
C SER A 503 -14.65 -18.32 4.90
N GLN A 504 -14.42 -17.54 3.84
CA GLN A 504 -13.73 -17.96 2.64
C GLN A 504 -12.25 -17.62 2.69
N GLU A 505 -11.40 -18.54 2.22
CA GLU A 505 -9.96 -18.36 2.17
C GLU A 505 -9.49 -17.95 0.77
N ALA A 506 -8.45 -17.15 0.68
CA ALA A 506 -7.81 -16.81 -0.59
C ALA A 506 -7.23 -18.06 -1.27
N ILE A 507 -7.30 -18.10 -2.60
CA ILE A 507 -6.54 -19.07 -3.41
C ILE A 507 -5.14 -18.52 -3.58
N GLY A 508 -4.16 -19.21 -3.01
CA GLY A 508 -2.79 -18.73 -2.99
C GLY A 508 -2.53 -17.74 -1.85
N LEU A 509 -1.30 -17.37 -1.73
CA LEU A 509 -0.86 -16.42 -0.71
C LEU A 509 -1.09 -15.02 -1.27
N GLU A 510 -1.78 -14.16 -0.52
CA GLU A 510 -1.77 -12.72 -0.77
C GLU A 510 -0.36 -12.17 -0.43
N GLU A 511 0.67 -12.61 -1.17
CA GLU A 511 2.04 -12.44 -0.71
C GLU A 511 2.76 -11.27 -1.33
N ILE A 512 3.30 -10.50 -0.42
CA ILE A 512 4.63 -9.94 -0.57
C ILE A 512 5.57 -11.11 -0.23
N GLU A 513 6.22 -11.71 -1.23
CA GLU A 513 7.20 -12.76 -1.00
C GLU A 513 8.40 -12.16 -0.25
N PHE A 514 8.63 -12.66 0.94
CA PHE A 514 9.82 -12.35 1.72
C PHE A 514 10.83 -13.49 1.58
N ASP A 515 12.08 -13.14 1.32
CA ASP A 515 13.18 -14.11 1.34
C ASP A 515 13.40 -14.62 2.78
N ASP A 516 13.19 -15.92 2.99
CA ASP A 516 13.36 -16.56 4.30
C ASP A 516 14.79 -16.40 4.84
N ASN A 517 15.81 -16.33 3.98
CA ASN A 517 17.18 -16.12 4.39
C ASN A 517 17.41 -14.70 4.89
N LEU A 518 16.80 -13.72 4.26
CA LEU A 518 16.78 -12.34 4.73
C LEU A 518 16.13 -12.26 6.12
N LEU A 519 14.94 -12.85 6.28
CA LEU A 519 14.19 -12.81 7.54
C LEU A 519 14.98 -13.42 8.72
N LYS A 520 15.80 -14.43 8.48
CA LYS A 520 16.65 -15.07 9.51
C LYS A 520 17.78 -14.16 10.01
N ARG A 521 18.17 -13.11 9.26
CA ARG A 521 19.26 -12.20 9.67
C ARG A 521 18.86 -11.26 10.81
N SER A 522 17.55 -11.02 11.01
CA SER A 522 17.07 -10.15 12.07
C SER A 522 16.20 -10.92 13.07
N GLY A 523 16.80 -11.43 14.11
CA GLY A 523 16.23 -12.11 15.28
C GLY A 523 14.70 -12.04 15.47
N GLY A 524 14.21 -11.19 16.38
CA GLY A 524 12.77 -11.07 16.68
C GLY A 524 11.94 -10.42 15.58
N TYR A 525 12.51 -9.50 14.81
CA TYR A 525 11.82 -8.79 13.74
C TYR A 525 11.46 -9.75 12.59
N GLY A 526 12.45 -10.48 12.05
CA GLY A 526 12.22 -11.46 10.98
C GLY A 526 11.34 -12.64 11.41
N LYS A 527 11.41 -13.08 12.67
CA LYS A 527 10.56 -14.15 13.22
C LYS A 527 9.06 -13.84 13.12
N SER A 528 8.67 -12.58 13.31
CA SER A 528 7.27 -12.15 13.15
C SER A 528 6.75 -12.41 11.74
N PHE A 529 7.55 -12.11 10.72
CA PHE A 529 7.17 -12.35 9.31
C PHE A 529 7.16 -13.82 8.93
N LEU A 530 8.11 -14.62 9.44
CA LEU A 530 8.11 -16.09 9.25
C LEU A 530 6.86 -16.74 9.84
N ASN A 531 6.42 -16.28 11.02
CA ASN A 531 5.18 -16.77 11.64
C ASN A 531 3.94 -16.42 10.83
N GLN A 532 3.89 -15.25 10.20
CA GLN A 532 2.78 -14.84 9.32
C GLN A 532 2.69 -15.72 8.07
N LYS A 533 3.83 -16.03 7.45
CA LYS A 533 3.90 -16.93 6.30
C LYS A 533 3.31 -18.32 6.62
N ALA A 534 3.56 -18.82 7.82
CA ALA A 534 3.01 -20.10 8.28
C ALA A 534 1.51 -20.07 8.60
N ASN A 535 0.94 -18.89 8.97
CA ASN A 535 -0.40 -18.76 9.53
C ASN A 535 -1.30 -17.78 8.77
N ASN A 536 -1.18 -17.68 7.47
CA ASN A 536 -1.90 -16.76 6.56
C ASN A 536 -2.95 -15.86 7.27
N PRO A 537 -2.69 -14.55 7.44
CA PRO A 537 -3.51 -13.65 8.26
C PRO A 537 -4.90 -13.35 7.66
N GLN A 538 -5.24 -13.87 6.48
CA GLN A 538 -6.53 -13.64 5.81
C GLN A 538 -6.86 -12.15 5.66
N ARG A 539 -5.98 -11.38 5.03
CA ARG A 539 -6.07 -9.92 4.89
C ARG A 539 -7.41 -9.43 4.35
N GLN A 540 -8.00 -10.14 3.38
CA GLN A 540 -9.30 -9.74 2.83
C GLN A 540 -10.44 -9.91 3.84
N GLN A 541 -10.43 -10.97 4.64
CA GLN A 541 -11.41 -11.14 5.71
C GLN A 541 -11.31 -10.02 6.76
N ILE A 542 -10.07 -9.60 7.08
CA ILE A 542 -9.82 -8.46 7.99
C ILE A 542 -10.40 -7.17 7.42
N HIS A 543 -10.25 -6.94 6.11
CA HIS A 543 -10.85 -5.76 5.45
C HIS A 543 -12.38 -5.80 5.53
N TYR A 544 -13.00 -6.94 5.28
CA TYR A 544 -14.46 -7.09 5.42
C TYR A 544 -14.92 -6.86 6.87
N ALA A 545 -14.19 -7.39 7.84
CA ALA A 545 -14.53 -7.16 9.25
C ALA A 545 -14.40 -5.67 9.63
N TYR A 546 -13.37 -4.98 9.12
CA TYR A 546 -13.23 -3.53 9.26
C TYR A 546 -14.39 -2.76 8.61
N ALA A 547 -14.84 -3.15 7.42
CA ALA A 547 -15.96 -2.51 6.75
C ALA A 547 -17.29 -2.75 7.51
N LEU A 548 -17.55 -4.00 7.89
CA LEU A 548 -18.78 -4.43 8.59
C LEU A 548 -18.99 -3.74 9.93
N LYS A 549 -17.92 -3.35 10.64
CA LYS A 549 -18.06 -2.59 11.90
C LYS A 549 -18.75 -1.23 11.72
N ASN A 550 -18.88 -0.73 10.50
CA ASN A 550 -19.53 0.55 10.19
C ASN A 550 -20.95 0.37 9.63
N VAL A 551 -21.44 -0.86 9.51
CA VAL A 551 -22.78 -1.14 8.97
C VAL A 551 -23.84 -0.88 10.03
N ALA A 552 -24.71 0.10 9.77
CA ALA A 552 -25.80 0.46 10.67
C ALA A 552 -27.08 -0.38 10.47
N ASN A 553 -27.38 -0.77 9.23
CA ASN A 553 -28.64 -1.41 8.83
C ASN A 553 -28.42 -2.75 8.14
N GLY A 554 -29.48 -3.56 7.99
CA GLY A 554 -29.43 -4.83 7.26
C GLY A 554 -28.88 -6.02 8.08
N TRP A 555 -28.71 -5.87 9.39
CA TRP A 555 -28.35 -6.96 10.27
C TRP A 555 -29.54 -7.86 10.61
N THR A 556 -29.38 -9.17 10.43
CA THR A 556 -30.23 -10.17 11.08
C THR A 556 -29.47 -10.80 12.26
N PRO A 557 -30.19 -11.44 13.22
CA PRO A 557 -29.53 -12.15 14.31
C PRO A 557 -28.50 -13.19 13.84
N GLU A 558 -28.79 -13.89 12.74
CA GLU A 558 -27.93 -14.91 12.16
C GLU A 558 -26.65 -14.29 11.56
N LEU A 559 -26.78 -13.23 10.77
CA LEU A 559 -25.63 -12.53 10.20
C LEU A 559 -24.73 -11.96 11.28
N ARG A 560 -25.33 -11.42 12.35
CA ARG A 560 -24.58 -10.87 13.47
C ARG A 560 -23.82 -11.96 14.22
N LYS A 561 -24.46 -13.14 14.47
CA LYS A 561 -23.80 -14.30 15.07
C LYS A 561 -22.61 -14.78 14.23
N GLU A 562 -22.75 -14.91 12.91
CA GLU A 562 -21.65 -15.31 12.04
C GLU A 562 -20.50 -14.28 12.03
N TYR A 563 -20.81 -12.99 12.03
CA TYR A 563 -19.81 -11.94 12.15
C TYR A 563 -19.02 -12.03 13.47
N PHE A 564 -19.68 -12.25 14.60
CA PHE A 564 -19.00 -12.36 15.89
C PHE A 564 -18.26 -13.70 16.07
N LYS A 565 -18.68 -14.79 15.42
CA LYS A 565 -17.90 -16.03 15.33
C LYS A 565 -16.57 -15.82 14.59
N TRP A 566 -16.55 -14.94 13.60
CA TRP A 566 -15.31 -14.62 12.90
C TRP A 566 -14.26 -14.02 13.84
N PHE A 567 -14.61 -13.17 14.80
CA PHE A 567 -13.66 -12.66 15.78
C PHE A 567 -13.05 -13.78 16.65
N ALA A 568 -13.82 -14.80 16.98
CA ALA A 568 -13.30 -15.98 17.67
C ALA A 568 -12.28 -16.74 16.79
N LYS A 569 -12.60 -16.93 15.50
CA LYS A 569 -11.71 -17.56 14.51
C LYS A 569 -10.44 -16.74 14.30
N SER A 570 -10.54 -15.42 14.20
CA SER A 570 -9.43 -14.52 13.92
C SER A 570 -8.32 -14.52 14.98
N ARG A 571 -8.58 -15.03 16.18
CA ARG A 571 -7.55 -15.25 17.22
C ARG A 571 -6.46 -16.23 16.81
N ASN A 572 -6.72 -17.07 15.80
CA ASN A 572 -5.73 -17.96 15.21
C ASN A 572 -4.85 -17.27 14.14
N PHE A 573 -5.18 -16.04 13.76
CA PHE A 573 -4.40 -15.30 12.77
C PHE A 573 -3.20 -14.62 13.45
N GLN A 574 -2.13 -14.47 12.70
CA GLN A 574 -0.91 -13.84 13.20
C GLN A 574 -0.47 -12.70 12.27
N GLY A 575 0.06 -11.68 12.89
CA GLY A 575 0.57 -10.50 12.21
C GLY A 575 1.59 -9.74 13.06
N GLY A 576 1.85 -8.50 12.70
CA GLY A 576 2.72 -7.61 13.43
C GLY A 576 2.19 -7.24 14.82
N ALA A 577 2.95 -6.44 15.56
CA ALA A 577 2.66 -6.12 16.95
C ALA A 577 1.31 -5.40 17.18
N SER A 578 0.80 -4.67 16.18
CA SER A 578 -0.51 -3.98 16.25
C SER A 578 -1.67 -4.80 15.68
N PHE A 579 -1.39 -5.92 14.99
CA PHE A 579 -2.35 -6.73 14.26
C PHE A 579 -3.55 -7.16 15.12
N GLY A 580 -3.30 -7.88 16.22
CA GLY A 580 -4.37 -8.34 17.12
C GLY A 580 -5.13 -7.19 17.77
N GLY A 581 -4.46 -6.08 18.03
CA GLY A 581 -5.08 -4.88 18.59
C GLY A 581 -6.07 -4.20 17.65
N PHE A 582 -5.81 -4.16 16.34
CA PHE A 582 -6.77 -3.69 15.33
C PHE A 582 -8.04 -4.55 15.35
N ILE A 583 -7.90 -5.86 15.30
CA ILE A 583 -9.04 -6.81 15.30
C ILE A 583 -9.87 -6.66 16.56
N GLU A 584 -9.22 -6.53 17.72
CA GLU A 584 -9.92 -6.32 19.00
C GLU A 584 -10.66 -4.98 19.03
N ASN A 585 -10.10 -3.92 18.43
CA ASN A 585 -10.78 -2.64 18.32
C ASN A 585 -12.02 -2.75 17.41
N PHE A 586 -11.94 -3.47 16.27
CA PHE A 586 -13.12 -3.74 15.42
C PHE A 586 -14.22 -4.43 16.23
N ARG A 587 -13.85 -5.47 16.98
CA ARG A 587 -14.79 -6.20 17.83
C ARG A 587 -15.49 -5.28 18.84
N LYS A 588 -14.71 -4.47 19.56
CA LYS A 588 -15.25 -3.53 20.58
C LYS A 588 -16.18 -2.49 19.96
N GLU A 589 -15.81 -1.89 18.83
CA GLU A 589 -16.64 -0.91 18.15
C GLU A 589 -17.93 -1.55 17.61
N SER A 590 -17.86 -2.77 17.08
CA SER A 590 -19.04 -3.51 16.63
C SER A 590 -19.99 -3.87 17.79
N LEU A 591 -19.46 -4.27 18.95
CA LEU A 591 -20.27 -4.51 20.15
C LEU A 591 -20.96 -3.23 20.65
N ALA A 592 -20.26 -2.11 20.59
CA ALA A 592 -20.81 -0.82 21.02
C ALA A 592 -22.05 -0.37 20.22
N GLN A 593 -22.19 -0.85 18.98
CA GLN A 593 -23.35 -0.56 18.12
C GLN A 593 -24.60 -1.38 18.48
N ILE A 594 -24.47 -2.45 19.28
CA ILE A 594 -25.60 -3.27 19.69
C ILE A 594 -26.25 -2.61 20.90
N SER A 595 -27.47 -2.09 20.74
CA SER A 595 -28.22 -1.41 21.79
C SER A 595 -28.75 -2.39 22.85
N ASP A 596 -29.25 -3.57 22.46
CA ASP A 596 -29.75 -4.59 23.37
C ASP A 596 -28.60 -5.19 24.18
N GLN A 597 -28.70 -5.10 25.52
CA GLN A 597 -27.66 -5.56 26.43
C GLN A 597 -27.48 -7.08 26.44
N LYS A 598 -28.58 -7.83 26.29
CA LYS A 598 -28.57 -9.30 26.29
C LYS A 598 -27.90 -9.80 25.00
N GLU A 599 -28.30 -9.26 23.88
CA GLU A 599 -27.67 -9.57 22.59
C GLU A 599 -26.17 -9.19 22.58
N ARG A 600 -25.83 -8.01 23.11
CA ARG A 600 -24.44 -7.58 23.24
C ARG A 600 -23.60 -8.56 24.07
N ALA A 601 -24.11 -9.03 25.20
CA ALA A 601 -23.43 -10.00 26.04
C ALA A 601 -23.29 -11.37 25.35
N GLU A 602 -24.31 -11.82 24.60
CA GLU A 602 -24.27 -13.04 23.82
C GLU A 602 -23.18 -12.95 22.74
N MET A 603 -23.13 -11.84 21.99
CA MET A 603 -22.13 -11.61 20.93
C MET A 603 -20.70 -11.49 21.50
N ASP A 604 -20.55 -10.82 22.64
CA ASP A 604 -19.26 -10.74 23.34
C ASP A 604 -18.75 -12.13 23.75
N ALA A 605 -19.61 -12.95 24.38
CA ALA A 605 -19.26 -14.32 24.74
C ALA A 605 -18.89 -15.17 23.50
N LEU A 606 -19.71 -15.09 22.46
CA LEU A 606 -19.48 -15.81 21.19
C LEU A 606 -18.14 -15.46 20.55
N SER A 607 -17.77 -14.17 20.53
CA SER A 607 -16.53 -13.67 19.96
C SER A 607 -15.27 -14.10 20.70
N LYS A 608 -15.41 -14.60 21.93
CA LYS A 608 -14.31 -15.05 22.79
C LYS A 608 -14.16 -16.57 22.84
N LYS A 609 -15.18 -17.30 22.37
CA LYS A 609 -15.19 -18.77 22.42
C LYS A 609 -14.07 -19.32 21.52
N PRO A 610 -13.19 -20.20 22.04
CA PRO A 610 -12.16 -20.82 21.21
C PRO A 610 -12.79 -21.57 20.02
N VAL A 611 -12.25 -21.36 18.82
CA VAL A 611 -12.69 -22.01 17.59
C VAL A 611 -11.58 -22.92 17.08
N ARG A 612 -11.89 -24.20 16.88
CA ARG A 612 -11.03 -25.10 16.12
C ARG A 612 -11.22 -24.84 14.65
N LEU A 613 -10.15 -24.66 13.89
CA LEU A 613 -10.19 -24.47 12.43
C LEU A 613 -10.65 -25.75 11.73
N VAL A 614 -10.33 -26.90 12.28
CA VAL A 614 -10.80 -28.20 11.85
C VAL A 614 -11.81 -28.71 12.88
N PRO A 615 -13.03 -29.11 12.49
CA PRO A 615 -14.00 -29.66 13.41
C PRO A 615 -13.46 -30.92 14.10
N GLU A 616 -13.92 -31.16 15.33
CA GLU A 616 -13.52 -32.33 16.10
C GLU A 616 -13.83 -33.63 15.37
N GLY A 617 -12.84 -34.50 15.31
CA GLY A 617 -12.92 -35.78 14.61
C GLY A 617 -12.67 -35.70 13.11
N TYR A 618 -12.39 -34.51 12.54
CA TYR A 618 -11.99 -34.35 11.12
C TYR A 618 -10.50 -34.04 10.97
N GLU A 619 -9.69 -34.15 12.02
CA GLU A 619 -8.26 -33.85 12.01
C GLU A 619 -7.51 -34.72 10.96
N ALA A 620 -7.95 -35.96 10.75
CA ALA A 620 -7.43 -36.90 9.76
C ALA A 620 -8.34 -37.05 8.52
N ALA A 621 -9.32 -36.15 8.31
CA ALA A 621 -10.23 -36.23 7.17
C ALA A 621 -9.47 -36.17 5.85
N ARG A 622 -9.79 -37.12 4.95
CA ARG A 622 -9.19 -37.13 3.63
C ARG A 622 -9.68 -35.94 2.82
N LYS A 623 -8.75 -35.17 2.27
CA LYS A 623 -9.07 -34.01 1.42
C LYS A 623 -9.44 -34.47 0.02
N ILE A 624 -10.51 -33.87 -0.51
CA ILE A 624 -10.97 -34.03 -1.88
C ILE A 624 -11.04 -32.64 -2.50
N GLU A 625 -10.11 -32.33 -3.39
CA GLU A 625 -10.08 -31.05 -4.10
C GLU A 625 -11.07 -31.11 -5.28
N ILE A 626 -11.84 -30.03 -5.46
CA ILE A 626 -12.74 -29.83 -6.58
C ILE A 626 -12.72 -28.37 -7.01
N GLY A 627 -12.56 -28.12 -8.31
CA GLY A 627 -12.50 -26.79 -8.91
C GLY A 627 -13.75 -26.45 -9.72
N VAL A 628 -13.86 -25.19 -10.11
CA VAL A 628 -14.88 -24.67 -11.02
C VAL A 628 -14.23 -24.31 -12.34
N LEU A 629 -14.86 -24.72 -13.44
CA LEU A 629 -14.47 -24.43 -14.82
C LEU A 629 -15.44 -23.41 -15.46
N ARG A 630 -14.98 -22.77 -16.53
CA ARG A 630 -15.83 -21.95 -17.38
C ARG A 630 -17.08 -22.71 -17.84
N GLY A 631 -18.21 -22.03 -17.93
CA GLY A 631 -19.46 -22.59 -18.41
C GLY A 631 -20.25 -23.35 -17.33
N MET A 632 -20.12 -22.95 -16.08
CA MET A 632 -20.86 -23.49 -14.93
C MET A 632 -20.70 -25.03 -14.82
N LYS A 633 -19.44 -25.47 -14.69
CA LYS A 633 -19.06 -26.87 -14.52
C LYS A 633 -18.08 -27.08 -13.41
N PHE A 634 -18.18 -28.20 -12.71
CA PHE A 634 -17.12 -28.69 -11.85
C PHE A 634 -16.02 -29.36 -12.68
N ASP A 635 -14.77 -29.30 -12.22
CA ASP A 635 -13.63 -30.00 -12.88
C ASP A 635 -13.65 -31.51 -12.68
N LYS A 636 -14.48 -32.00 -11.77
CA LYS A 636 -14.70 -33.42 -11.52
C LYS A 636 -16.18 -33.72 -11.55
N GLU A 637 -16.56 -34.73 -12.29
CA GLU A 637 -17.93 -35.23 -12.36
C GLU A 637 -18.20 -36.28 -11.29
N VAL A 638 -17.16 -36.95 -10.78
CA VAL A 638 -17.26 -37.99 -9.77
C VAL A 638 -16.24 -37.76 -8.65
N LEU A 639 -16.76 -37.75 -7.44
CA LEU A 639 -15.97 -37.86 -6.21
C LEU A 639 -16.23 -39.22 -5.59
N GLU A 640 -15.27 -39.74 -4.80
CA GLU A 640 -15.42 -41.05 -4.14
C GLU A 640 -15.20 -40.93 -2.62
N ALA A 641 -15.97 -41.69 -1.84
CA ALA A 641 -15.80 -41.84 -0.40
C ALA A 641 -16.24 -43.25 0.03
N LYS A 642 -15.70 -43.70 1.20
CA LYS A 642 -16.22 -44.90 1.86
C LYS A 642 -17.44 -44.55 2.70
N ALA A 643 -18.36 -45.51 2.87
CA ALA A 643 -19.49 -45.33 3.76
C ALA A 643 -19.04 -44.92 5.16
N GLY A 644 -19.58 -43.82 5.71
CA GLY A 644 -19.22 -43.25 7.01
C GLY A 644 -17.83 -42.57 7.08
N GLU A 645 -17.12 -42.47 5.95
CA GLU A 645 -15.81 -41.75 5.94
C GLU A 645 -15.98 -40.26 6.23
N ARG A 646 -15.08 -39.75 7.06
CA ARG A 646 -14.96 -38.29 7.28
C ARG A 646 -14.07 -37.69 6.20
N ILE A 647 -14.64 -36.82 5.37
CA ILE A 647 -13.98 -36.18 4.24
C ILE A 647 -14.02 -34.67 4.37
N ALA A 648 -13.03 -34.02 3.76
CA ALA A 648 -12.93 -32.57 3.64
C ALA A 648 -12.96 -32.21 2.15
N ILE A 649 -14.10 -31.77 1.63
CA ILE A 649 -14.27 -31.36 0.24
C ILE A 649 -13.85 -29.88 0.15
N VAL A 650 -12.76 -29.61 -0.59
CA VAL A 650 -12.23 -28.26 -0.80
C VAL A 650 -12.73 -27.76 -2.16
N LEU A 651 -13.76 -26.92 -2.14
CA LEU A 651 -14.26 -26.24 -3.34
C LEU A 651 -13.41 -25.00 -3.62
N THR A 652 -12.79 -24.96 -4.79
CA THR A 652 -11.99 -23.84 -5.27
C THR A 652 -12.69 -23.18 -6.45
N ASN A 653 -13.04 -21.90 -6.32
CA ASN A 653 -13.69 -21.16 -7.39
C ASN A 653 -12.67 -20.43 -8.27
N ASN A 654 -12.29 -21.05 -9.39
CA ASN A 654 -11.40 -20.50 -10.43
C ASN A 654 -12.19 -19.99 -11.65
N ASP A 655 -13.49 -19.70 -11.53
CA ASP A 655 -14.31 -19.28 -12.66
C ASP A 655 -13.73 -18.01 -13.32
N PRO A 656 -13.31 -18.08 -14.59
CA PRO A 656 -12.75 -16.95 -15.31
C PRO A 656 -13.80 -15.87 -15.63
N ASP A 657 -15.07 -16.20 -15.60
CA ASP A 657 -16.17 -15.28 -15.88
C ASP A 657 -16.62 -14.51 -14.61
N GLY A 658 -16.05 -14.89 -13.45
CA GLY A 658 -16.24 -14.15 -12.20
C GLY A 658 -17.54 -14.47 -11.48
N LEU A 659 -18.16 -15.62 -11.75
CA LEU A 659 -19.40 -16.05 -11.12
C LEU A 659 -19.16 -16.69 -9.76
N MET A 660 -20.14 -16.56 -8.87
CA MET A 660 -20.15 -17.25 -7.57
C MET A 660 -20.71 -18.66 -7.72
N HIS A 661 -20.13 -19.61 -7.01
CA HIS A 661 -20.55 -21.01 -7.02
C HIS A 661 -20.52 -21.62 -5.63
N ASN A 662 -21.38 -22.61 -5.41
CA ASN A 662 -21.30 -23.46 -4.21
C ASN A 662 -21.35 -24.94 -4.60
N LEU A 663 -21.20 -25.82 -3.62
CA LEU A 663 -21.37 -27.25 -3.74
C LEU A 663 -22.28 -27.71 -2.60
N ALA A 664 -23.41 -28.28 -2.95
CA ALA A 664 -24.32 -28.96 -2.03
C ALA A 664 -24.39 -30.45 -2.32
N VAL A 665 -24.01 -31.31 -1.38
CA VAL A 665 -24.18 -32.74 -1.45
C VAL A 665 -25.61 -33.05 -1.02
N ILE A 666 -26.35 -33.82 -1.86
CA ILE A 666 -27.78 -34.04 -1.70
C ILE A 666 -28.15 -35.53 -1.76
N LYS A 667 -29.34 -35.86 -1.28
CA LYS A 667 -29.86 -37.23 -1.34
C LYS A 667 -30.10 -37.67 -2.80
N PRO A 668 -29.98 -38.97 -3.11
CA PRO A 668 -30.30 -39.49 -4.42
C PRO A 668 -31.72 -39.13 -4.88
N GLY A 669 -31.86 -38.73 -6.15
CA GLY A 669 -33.13 -38.38 -6.75
C GLY A 669 -33.73 -37.02 -6.40
N THR A 670 -33.08 -36.21 -5.53
CA THR A 670 -33.65 -34.94 -5.02
C THR A 670 -33.14 -33.68 -5.72
N ARG A 671 -32.35 -33.80 -6.80
CA ARG A 671 -31.72 -32.62 -7.45
C ARG A 671 -32.76 -31.59 -7.91
N GLN A 672 -33.86 -32.04 -8.55
CA GLN A 672 -34.88 -31.11 -9.00
C GLN A 672 -35.61 -30.42 -7.84
N GLU A 673 -35.91 -31.17 -6.78
CA GLU A 673 -36.48 -30.63 -5.53
C GLU A 673 -35.61 -29.51 -4.93
N VAL A 674 -34.28 -29.71 -4.87
CA VAL A 674 -33.34 -28.71 -4.34
C VAL A 674 -33.31 -27.46 -5.22
N ILE A 675 -33.29 -27.60 -6.54
CA ILE A 675 -33.31 -26.46 -7.49
C ILE A 675 -34.61 -25.64 -7.30
N GLU A 676 -35.76 -26.29 -7.23
CA GLU A 676 -37.06 -25.64 -7.06
C GLU A 676 -37.18 -24.96 -5.69
N ALA A 677 -36.69 -25.62 -4.62
CA ALA A 677 -36.68 -25.06 -3.28
C ALA A 677 -35.76 -23.81 -3.21
N THR A 678 -34.64 -23.84 -3.94
CA THR A 678 -33.76 -22.65 -4.02
C THR A 678 -34.46 -21.48 -4.69
N LEU A 679 -35.15 -21.69 -5.80
CA LEU A 679 -35.91 -20.63 -6.50
C LEU A 679 -37.03 -20.04 -5.61
N LYS A 680 -37.64 -20.85 -4.75
CA LYS A 680 -38.69 -20.44 -3.81
C LYS A 680 -38.15 -19.55 -2.64
N LEU A 681 -36.82 -19.49 -2.43
CA LEU A 681 -36.27 -18.62 -1.42
C LEU A 681 -36.55 -17.12 -1.68
N GLY A 682 -36.68 -16.74 -2.97
CA GLY A 682 -36.97 -15.36 -3.36
C GLY A 682 -35.97 -14.35 -2.75
N PRO A 683 -36.48 -13.28 -2.10
CA PRO A 683 -35.61 -12.27 -1.48
C PRO A 683 -34.68 -12.79 -0.37
N LYS A 684 -35.01 -13.91 0.26
CA LYS A 684 -34.20 -14.54 1.31
C LYS A 684 -33.04 -15.38 0.78
N ALA A 685 -32.93 -15.53 -0.54
CA ALA A 685 -31.91 -16.40 -1.15
C ALA A 685 -30.49 -15.96 -0.78
N ILE A 686 -30.21 -14.66 -0.77
CA ILE A 686 -28.87 -14.10 -0.45
C ILE A 686 -28.51 -14.43 1.00
N GLU A 687 -29.43 -14.21 1.96
CA GLU A 687 -29.22 -14.51 3.37
C GLU A 687 -28.96 -16.00 3.64
N LYS A 688 -29.59 -16.87 2.85
CA LYS A 688 -29.47 -18.32 2.91
C LYS A 688 -28.31 -18.87 2.04
N ASN A 689 -27.45 -18.01 1.47
CA ASN A 689 -26.40 -18.43 0.53
C ASN A 689 -26.93 -19.29 -0.63
N PHE A 690 -28.17 -19.05 -1.06
CA PHE A 690 -28.89 -19.83 -2.05
C PHE A 690 -29.03 -21.33 -1.70
N VAL A 691 -28.93 -21.69 -0.44
CA VAL A 691 -29.10 -23.06 0.06
C VAL A 691 -30.42 -23.16 0.82
N PRO A 692 -31.43 -23.88 0.31
CA PRO A 692 -32.69 -24.06 1.02
C PRO A 692 -32.53 -25.00 2.23
N ASP A 693 -33.26 -24.71 3.29
CA ASP A 693 -33.27 -25.55 4.49
C ASP A 693 -34.26 -26.71 4.32
N ILE A 694 -33.82 -27.75 3.67
CA ILE A 694 -34.63 -28.96 3.39
C ILE A 694 -33.84 -30.24 3.69
N PRO A 695 -34.50 -31.31 4.11
CA PRO A 695 -33.87 -32.60 4.45
C PRO A 695 -33.11 -33.30 3.30
N ALA A 696 -33.29 -32.85 2.08
CA ALA A 696 -32.59 -33.37 0.90
C ALA A 696 -31.08 -32.96 0.92
N ILE A 697 -30.69 -31.88 1.59
CA ILE A 697 -29.31 -31.40 1.63
C ILE A 697 -28.58 -32.06 2.79
N LEU A 698 -27.50 -32.77 2.50
CA LEU A 698 -26.63 -33.46 3.46
C LEU A 698 -25.51 -32.56 4.00
N GLY A 699 -25.07 -31.62 3.20
CA GLY A 699 -24.07 -30.62 3.54
C GLY A 699 -23.77 -29.72 2.36
N SER A 700 -23.38 -28.48 2.64
CA SER A 700 -23.09 -27.51 1.58
C SER A 700 -21.98 -26.53 1.96
N THR A 701 -21.33 -25.98 0.94
CA THR A 701 -20.51 -24.76 1.08
C THR A 701 -21.43 -23.53 1.02
N PRO A 702 -21.03 -22.37 1.55
CA PRO A 702 -21.61 -21.09 1.14
C PRO A 702 -21.31 -20.83 -0.36
N GLN A 703 -21.87 -19.74 -0.92
CA GLN A 703 -21.43 -19.26 -2.23
C GLN A 703 -19.98 -18.80 -2.14
N VAL A 704 -19.09 -19.46 -2.88
CA VAL A 704 -17.66 -19.19 -2.90
C VAL A 704 -17.38 -18.19 -4.00
N ALA A 705 -16.77 -17.06 -3.64
CA ALA A 705 -16.41 -16.00 -4.58
C ALA A 705 -15.24 -16.41 -5.49
N PRO A 706 -15.12 -15.81 -6.68
CA PRO A 706 -13.97 -16.01 -7.55
C PRO A 706 -12.63 -15.74 -6.82
N GLY A 707 -11.63 -16.56 -7.09
CA GLY A 707 -10.33 -16.46 -6.41
C GLY A 707 -10.36 -16.93 -4.94
N ARG A 708 -11.42 -17.64 -4.51
CA ARG A 708 -11.58 -18.12 -3.13
C ARG A 708 -11.81 -19.62 -3.09
N ARG A 709 -11.58 -20.20 -1.91
CA ARG A 709 -11.90 -21.60 -1.61
C ARG A 709 -12.63 -21.71 -0.28
N PHE A 710 -13.36 -22.80 -0.12
CA PHE A 710 -14.02 -23.17 1.13
C PHE A 710 -13.91 -24.67 1.35
N THR A 711 -13.70 -25.10 2.59
CA THR A 711 -13.63 -26.52 2.95
C THR A 711 -14.93 -26.96 3.62
N LEU A 712 -15.66 -27.88 2.99
CA LEU A 712 -16.82 -28.57 3.55
C LEU A 712 -16.35 -29.84 4.26
N TYR A 713 -16.52 -29.90 5.55
CA TYR A 713 -16.31 -31.11 6.35
C TYR A 713 -17.60 -31.92 6.37
N LEU A 714 -17.58 -33.14 5.86
CA LEU A 714 -18.74 -34.00 5.69
C LEU A 714 -18.40 -35.43 6.10
N THR A 715 -19.30 -36.07 6.89
CA THR A 715 -19.29 -37.51 7.03
C THR A 715 -20.09 -38.09 5.84
N ALA A 716 -19.46 -38.91 5.01
CA ALA A 716 -20.11 -39.55 3.91
C ALA A 716 -21.29 -40.42 4.42
N PRO A 717 -22.41 -40.50 3.68
CA PRO A 717 -23.54 -41.33 4.08
C PRO A 717 -23.11 -42.76 4.45
N ALA A 718 -23.78 -43.35 5.44
CA ALA A 718 -23.50 -44.70 5.87
C ALA A 718 -23.96 -45.75 4.87
N GLN A 719 -24.91 -45.38 3.99
CA GLN A 719 -25.42 -46.26 2.94
C GLN A 719 -24.62 -46.06 1.66
N ALA A 720 -24.08 -47.10 1.09
CA ALA A 720 -23.42 -47.05 -0.22
C ALA A 720 -24.41 -46.62 -1.32
N GLY A 721 -23.95 -45.85 -2.29
CA GLY A 721 -24.77 -45.32 -3.37
C GLY A 721 -24.22 -44.07 -4.02
N ASP A 722 -24.96 -43.56 -4.99
CA ASP A 722 -24.61 -42.37 -5.78
C ASP A 722 -25.39 -41.16 -5.23
N TYR A 723 -24.65 -40.26 -4.57
CA TYR A 723 -25.15 -39.02 -3.98
C TYR A 723 -24.80 -37.83 -4.87
N PRO A 724 -25.77 -37.15 -5.49
CA PRO A 724 -25.45 -36.00 -6.31
C PRO A 724 -24.84 -34.85 -5.48
N TYR A 725 -23.99 -34.07 -6.12
CA TYR A 725 -23.68 -32.72 -5.65
C TYR A 725 -23.99 -31.70 -6.74
N VAL A 726 -24.42 -30.51 -6.34
CA VAL A 726 -24.99 -29.53 -7.26
C VAL A 726 -24.65 -28.11 -6.78
N CYS A 727 -24.44 -27.18 -7.74
CA CYS A 727 -24.43 -25.76 -7.44
C CYS A 727 -25.89 -25.26 -7.32
N THR A 728 -26.22 -24.65 -6.17
CA THR A 728 -27.59 -24.16 -5.91
C THR A 728 -27.81 -22.71 -6.33
N TYR A 729 -26.80 -22.03 -6.90
CA TYR A 729 -27.02 -20.68 -7.45
C TYR A 729 -28.09 -20.73 -8.55
N PRO A 730 -29.05 -19.75 -8.61
CA PRO A 730 -30.14 -19.78 -9.55
C PRO A 730 -29.70 -19.96 -11.00
N GLY A 731 -30.25 -20.95 -11.69
CA GLY A 731 -29.90 -21.31 -13.05
C GLY A 731 -28.71 -22.28 -13.21
N HIS A 732 -27.82 -22.38 -12.23
CA HIS A 732 -26.61 -23.21 -12.32
C HIS A 732 -26.90 -24.69 -12.11
N GLY A 733 -27.82 -25.05 -11.23
CA GLY A 733 -28.07 -26.43 -10.82
C GLY A 733 -28.54 -27.39 -11.93
N GLN A 734 -28.99 -26.84 -13.06
CA GLN A 734 -29.33 -27.65 -14.26
C GLN A 734 -28.08 -28.14 -14.99
N LEU A 735 -27.00 -27.35 -14.98
CA LEU A 735 -25.78 -27.61 -15.74
C LEU A 735 -24.62 -28.05 -14.86
N MET A 736 -24.56 -27.54 -13.62
CA MET A 736 -23.41 -27.67 -12.71
C MET A 736 -23.71 -28.68 -11.60
N PHE A 737 -23.40 -29.94 -11.85
CA PHE A 737 -23.59 -31.05 -10.92
C PHE A 737 -22.58 -32.17 -11.15
N GLY A 738 -22.48 -33.09 -10.21
CA GLY A 738 -21.69 -34.31 -10.28
C GLY A 738 -22.19 -35.33 -9.26
N THR A 739 -21.41 -36.38 -9.00
CA THR A 739 -21.80 -37.51 -8.13
C THR A 739 -20.73 -37.82 -7.11
N LEU A 740 -21.06 -37.86 -5.83
CA LEU A 740 -20.28 -38.49 -4.80
C LEU A 740 -20.65 -39.97 -4.69
N LYS A 741 -19.76 -40.85 -5.18
CA LYS A 741 -19.93 -42.31 -5.06
C LYS A 741 -19.47 -42.76 -3.70
N VAL A 742 -20.40 -43.23 -2.89
CA VAL A 742 -20.14 -43.84 -1.61
C VAL A 742 -20.06 -45.37 -1.77
N LYS A 743 -18.90 -45.93 -1.43
CA LYS A 743 -18.59 -47.35 -1.55
C LYS A 743 -18.62 -48.06 -0.22
#